data_e8f083bba2256e45d8fdef79990e050d
#
_entry.id   e8f083bba2256e45d8fdef79990e050d
#
_cell.length_a   1.000
_cell.length_b   1.000
_cell.length_c   1.000
_cell.angle_alpha   90.00
_cell.angle_beta   90.00
_cell.angle_gamma   90.00
#
_symmetry.space_group_name_H-M   'P 1'
#
loop_
_entity.id
_entity.type
_entity.pdbx_description
1 polymer ?
#
loop_
_entity_poly.entity_id
_entity_poly.type
_entity_poly.pdbx_seq_one_letter_code
_entity_poly.pdbx_strand_id
1 'polypeptide(L)'
;MRRLVSQLLTLGAGVGAAVPVIVATVNAVRDRWEPGADQGIIATRAYDVLSSHTPLVGQYTLAGNVIGQVTHGLGPMLYWLIALPARFGSPAAITITMGAVNTLAVVGAVALAGRRGGPVLMFATAIAIALMCRSLAAETFHDVWNPSAGLFAFLLLIFLCWSVACGDHRLLPVTVLVASFVVQAHLMYLPPTAGLLAVAAIGLVVSKRGHRIALGWRTLALGLATLLVAAACWVAPAIDELDHRPGNLSLVVRSAIAHEQTLGAAAGWHATARAIGWTPWWLHRPADRWTRKYDVAVPAGTVRTASAIALLAALVVAATAGALRRRGDVTAAAAIGLLMCVALAVEASHTPVPRVLSATLGYTMWWGSQLGMWVWLVVGWCAWLVVAPAAVALAARVRRPALGARWRLAAASAASALALAALAGAGAIASGGEQPDEHVALYRPIAAMGARLTSLFAAGETVRLEGGLDVSPMPIKPALRYLLVRHGVRVVSPGASLRLGDYYDVDHLPYAATLYVRDRLGPPAPHSRLVARARYVDGWGPWTISVWVGPGRRATTGAPHGARTARPRGSRSRRRGSGAGRAASRRASRGRSPRGASPARSDPARSAGRRSGSPRGAADSSSGSSRTRRAAPSPSCSAARRPCSRAAGR
;
A
#
# COMPACT_ATOMS: atom_id res chain seq x y z
N MET A 1 35.38 -13.67 18.10
CA MET A 1 35.76 -12.83 16.97
C MET A 1 34.96 -13.11 15.70
N ARG A 2 34.94 -14.32 15.10
CA ARG A 2 34.20 -14.62 13.84
C ARG A 2 32.69 -14.33 13.90
N ARG A 3 32.00 -14.64 15.00
CA ARG A 3 30.57 -14.33 15.15
C ARG A 3 30.29 -12.83 15.18
N LEU A 4 31.11 -12.06 15.90
CA LEU A 4 30.98 -10.61 15.97
C LEU A 4 31.18 -9.97 14.58
N VAL A 5 32.23 -10.37 13.85
CA VAL A 5 32.48 -9.89 12.49
C VAL A 5 31.30 -10.20 11.57
N SER A 6 30.75 -11.42 11.63
CA SER A 6 29.58 -11.79 10.83
C SER A 6 28.34 -10.95 11.19
N GLN A 7 28.11 -10.67 12.46
CA GLN A 7 27.00 -9.83 12.91
C GLN A 7 27.17 -8.38 12.45
N LEU A 8 28.39 -7.81 12.57
CA LEU A 8 28.69 -6.46 12.11
C LEU A 8 28.55 -6.33 10.58
N LEU A 9 29.00 -7.32 9.81
CA LEU A 9 28.81 -7.35 8.37
C LEU A 9 27.31 -7.43 7.99
N THR A 10 26.53 -8.23 8.71
CA THR A 10 25.09 -8.34 8.46
C THR A 10 24.37 -7.03 8.78
N LEU A 11 24.69 -6.41 9.91
CA LEU A 11 24.14 -5.12 10.29
C LEU A 11 24.55 -4.03 9.29
N GLY A 12 25.83 -3.98 8.91
CA GLY A 12 26.34 -3.02 7.93
C GLY A 12 25.70 -3.18 6.56
N ALA A 13 25.52 -4.42 6.10
CA ALA A 13 24.81 -4.70 4.84
C ALA A 13 23.33 -4.29 4.92
N GLY A 14 22.66 -4.58 6.04
CA GLY A 14 21.26 -4.20 6.26
C GLY A 14 21.05 -2.69 6.32
N VAL A 15 21.88 -1.99 7.10
CA VAL A 15 21.84 -0.51 7.18
C VAL A 15 22.19 0.11 5.83
N GLY A 16 23.22 -0.40 5.13
CA GLY A 16 23.55 0.05 3.77
C GLY A 16 22.41 -0.12 2.77
N ALA A 17 21.65 -1.22 2.88
CA ALA A 17 20.45 -1.43 2.05
C ALA A 17 19.31 -0.45 2.40
N ALA A 18 19.24 0.00 3.65
CA ALA A 18 18.23 0.93 4.15
C ALA A 18 18.59 2.40 3.96
N VAL A 19 19.78 2.73 3.42
CA VAL A 19 20.21 4.13 3.19
C VAL A 19 19.14 4.97 2.48
N PRO A 20 18.47 4.52 1.41
CA PRO A 20 17.42 5.31 0.77
C PRO A 20 16.27 5.64 1.72
N VAL A 21 15.83 4.68 2.54
CA VAL A 21 14.78 4.86 3.56
C VAL A 21 15.20 5.89 4.60
N ILE A 22 16.43 5.79 5.09
CA ILE A 22 16.98 6.70 6.12
C ILE A 22 17.10 8.12 5.54
N VAL A 23 17.62 8.25 4.32
CA VAL A 23 17.79 9.55 3.64
C VAL A 23 16.44 10.24 3.44
N ALA A 24 15.46 9.53 2.89
CA ALA A 24 14.12 10.07 2.68
C ALA A 24 13.45 10.48 3.99
N THR A 25 13.58 9.67 5.05
CA THR A 25 13.06 10.01 6.38
C THR A 25 13.71 11.28 6.94
N VAL A 26 15.05 11.41 6.82
CA VAL A 26 15.77 12.61 7.28
C VAL A 26 15.35 13.84 6.47
N ASN A 27 15.16 13.71 5.16
CA ASN A 27 14.70 14.81 4.32
C ASN A 27 13.28 15.25 4.72
N ALA A 28 12.34 14.31 4.91
CA ALA A 28 10.99 14.62 5.37
C ALA A 28 10.97 15.38 6.71
N VAL A 29 11.82 14.97 7.66
CA VAL A 29 11.98 15.69 8.95
C VAL A 29 12.53 17.11 8.74
N ARG A 30 13.53 17.28 7.87
CA ARG A 30 14.10 18.60 7.53
C ARG A 30 13.09 19.51 6.84
N ASP A 31 12.25 18.93 5.99
CA ASP A 31 11.20 19.64 5.26
C ASP A 31 9.96 19.91 6.11
N ARG A 32 9.99 19.49 7.40
CA ARG A 32 8.89 19.66 8.35
C ARG A 32 7.62 18.95 7.87
N TRP A 33 7.75 17.66 7.59
CA TRP A 33 6.64 16.82 7.16
C TRP A 33 5.38 17.03 8.02
N GLU A 34 4.24 17.19 7.35
CA GLU A 34 2.93 17.30 7.96
C GLU A 34 1.97 16.28 7.31
N PRO A 35 1.12 15.61 8.08
CA PRO A 35 0.23 14.58 7.56
C PRO A 35 -0.90 15.20 6.74
N GLY A 36 -0.75 15.26 5.41
CA GLY A 36 -1.77 15.70 4.47
C GLY A 36 -2.74 14.58 4.08
N ALA A 37 -3.82 14.91 3.40
CA ALA A 37 -4.76 13.94 2.81
C ALA A 37 -5.13 12.77 3.75
N ASP A 38 -5.05 11.53 3.26
CA ASP A 38 -5.33 10.31 4.06
C ASP A 38 -4.40 10.17 5.27
N GLN A 39 -3.17 10.67 5.19
CA GLN A 39 -2.23 10.66 6.31
C GLN A 39 -2.78 11.46 7.50
N GLY A 40 -3.46 12.60 7.26
CA GLY A 40 -4.11 13.38 8.31
C GLY A 40 -5.30 12.65 8.95
N ILE A 41 -6.04 11.87 8.17
CA ILE A 41 -7.11 11.00 8.68
C ILE A 41 -6.50 9.89 9.55
N ILE A 42 -5.46 9.23 9.05
CA ILE A 42 -4.75 8.15 9.75
C ILE A 42 -4.14 8.66 11.06
N ALA A 43 -3.50 9.83 11.04
CA ALA A 43 -2.93 10.45 12.23
C ALA A 43 -4.00 10.82 13.27
N THR A 44 -5.18 11.30 12.82
CA THR A 44 -6.32 11.58 13.69
C THR A 44 -6.83 10.29 14.33
N ARG A 45 -7.02 9.21 13.56
CA ARG A 45 -7.46 7.90 14.08
C ARG A 45 -6.41 7.28 15.02
N ALA A 46 -5.13 7.48 14.73
CA ALA A 46 -4.06 7.04 15.61
C ALA A 46 -4.04 7.80 16.95
N TYR A 47 -4.35 9.10 16.94
CA TYR A 47 -4.54 9.89 18.16
C TYR A 47 -5.67 9.31 19.02
N ASP A 48 -6.74 8.79 18.42
CA ASP A 48 -7.91 8.23 19.09
C ASP A 48 -7.66 6.86 19.74
N VAL A 49 -6.60 6.14 19.37
CA VAL A 49 -6.32 4.79 19.92
C VAL A 49 -6.31 4.78 21.45
N LEU A 50 -5.83 5.85 22.07
CA LEU A 50 -5.76 6.01 23.53
C LEU A 50 -6.94 6.83 24.08
N SER A 51 -8.13 6.70 23.48
CA SER A 51 -9.34 7.41 23.87
C SER A 51 -10.54 6.44 24.01
N SER A 52 -11.68 6.96 24.46
CA SER A 52 -12.93 6.19 24.57
C SER A 52 -13.56 5.83 23.22
N HIS A 53 -13.07 6.42 22.11
CA HIS A 53 -13.54 6.16 20.74
C HIS A 53 -12.43 5.54 19.88
N THR A 54 -11.69 4.61 20.50
CA THR A 54 -10.61 3.87 19.83
C THR A 54 -11.12 3.16 18.57
N PRO A 55 -10.38 3.24 17.44
CA PRO A 55 -10.79 2.58 16.20
C PRO A 55 -10.66 1.06 16.31
N LEU A 56 -11.70 0.34 15.88
CA LEU A 56 -11.72 -1.12 15.80
C LEU A 56 -11.33 -1.64 14.40
N VAL A 57 -11.48 -0.81 13.37
CA VAL A 57 -11.21 -1.12 11.97
C VAL A 57 -10.18 -0.16 11.38
N GLY A 58 -9.66 -0.48 10.19
CA GLY A 58 -8.68 0.34 9.48
C GLY A 58 -9.29 1.52 8.74
N GLN A 59 -8.53 2.05 7.76
CA GLN A 59 -8.97 3.16 6.91
C GLN A 59 -10.15 2.75 6.01
N TYR A 60 -11.04 3.72 5.72
CA TYR A 60 -12.10 3.55 4.73
C TYR A 60 -11.58 3.00 3.40
N THR A 61 -12.30 2.10 2.78
CA THR A 61 -11.96 1.49 1.50
C THR A 61 -13.15 1.51 0.53
N LEU A 62 -12.85 1.64 -0.75
CA LEU A 62 -13.86 1.61 -1.82
C LEU A 62 -14.37 0.19 -2.11
N ALA A 63 -13.83 -0.85 -1.48
CA ALA A 63 -14.21 -2.24 -1.74
C ALA A 63 -15.71 -2.51 -1.55
N GLY A 64 -16.36 -1.81 -0.61
CA GLY A 64 -17.78 -1.96 -0.34
C GLY A 64 -18.72 -1.34 -1.37
N ASN A 65 -18.22 -0.51 -2.28
CA ASN A 65 -19.05 0.17 -3.28
C ASN A 65 -19.81 -0.82 -4.18
N VAL A 66 -19.18 -1.97 -4.48
CA VAL A 66 -19.80 -3.04 -5.30
C VAL A 66 -21.06 -3.62 -4.68
N ILE A 67 -21.18 -3.56 -3.35
CA ILE A 67 -22.35 -4.03 -2.59
C ILE A 67 -23.17 -2.89 -1.98
N GLY A 68 -22.84 -1.63 -2.30
CA GLY A 68 -23.51 -0.45 -1.76
C GLY A 68 -23.35 -0.26 -0.25
N GLN A 69 -22.27 -0.78 0.34
CA GLN A 69 -21.97 -0.73 1.76
C GLN A 69 -20.65 -0.01 2.05
N VAL A 70 -20.55 0.55 3.27
CA VAL A 70 -19.30 1.13 3.76
C VAL A 70 -18.39 0.01 4.27
N THR A 71 -17.15 -0.02 3.80
CA THR A 71 -16.13 -0.96 4.27
C THR A 71 -14.85 -0.26 4.66
N HIS A 72 -14.08 -0.91 5.52
CA HIS A 72 -12.80 -0.42 6.02
C HIS A 72 -11.71 -1.48 5.85
N GLY A 73 -10.46 -1.08 6.03
CA GLY A 73 -9.34 -2.01 6.19
C GLY A 73 -9.60 -2.98 7.35
N LEU A 74 -8.97 -4.16 7.31
CA LEU A 74 -9.31 -5.27 8.20
C LEU A 74 -9.09 -5.00 9.69
N GLY A 75 -8.25 -4.02 10.05
CA GLY A 75 -8.03 -3.70 11.45
C GLY A 75 -7.11 -2.50 11.68
N PRO A 76 -6.93 -2.08 12.93
CA PRO A 76 -6.32 -0.81 13.30
C PRO A 76 -4.82 -0.86 13.58
N MET A 77 -4.08 -1.92 13.22
CA MET A 77 -2.68 -2.09 13.63
C MET A 77 -1.77 -0.93 13.19
N LEU A 78 -2.04 -0.29 12.04
CA LEU A 78 -1.29 0.90 11.62
C LEU A 78 -1.51 2.06 12.61
N TYR A 79 -2.72 2.27 13.07
CA TYR A 79 -3.02 3.30 14.07
C TYR A 79 -2.33 3.00 15.41
N TRP A 80 -2.32 1.73 15.84
CA TRP A 80 -1.62 1.32 17.06
C TRP A 80 -0.13 1.58 16.99
N LEU A 81 0.50 1.31 15.84
CA LEU A 81 1.92 1.52 15.62
C LEU A 81 2.33 2.99 15.83
N ILE A 82 1.49 3.91 15.37
CA ILE A 82 1.80 5.35 15.44
C ILE A 82 0.99 6.10 16.51
N ALA A 83 0.28 5.40 17.39
CA ALA A 83 -0.57 6.02 18.42
C ALA A 83 0.21 6.96 19.36
N LEU A 84 1.35 6.48 19.88
CA LEU A 84 2.19 7.30 20.78
C LEU A 84 2.78 8.52 20.07
N PRO A 85 3.44 8.42 18.90
CA PRO A 85 3.94 9.60 18.20
C PRO A 85 2.82 10.54 17.73
N ALA A 86 1.66 10.04 17.34
CA ALA A 86 0.53 10.88 16.96
C ALA A 86 -0.04 11.68 18.13
N ARG A 87 -0.05 11.11 19.34
CA ARG A 87 -0.63 11.74 20.51
C ARG A 87 0.36 12.65 21.26
N PHE A 88 1.57 12.20 21.47
CA PHE A 88 2.55 12.85 22.34
C PHE A 88 3.76 13.45 21.59
N GLY A 89 4.01 12.99 20.36
CA GLY A 89 5.11 13.46 19.53
C GLY A 89 4.76 14.69 18.66
N SER A 90 5.69 15.07 17.81
CA SER A 90 5.45 15.99 16.69
C SER A 90 5.04 15.20 15.44
N PRO A 91 4.52 15.82 14.36
CA PRO A 91 4.34 15.15 13.09
C PRO A 91 5.60 14.40 12.61
N ALA A 92 6.79 14.99 12.82
CA ALA A 92 8.07 14.34 12.55
C ALA A 92 8.28 13.03 13.33
N ALA A 93 7.71 12.87 14.52
CA ALA A 93 7.81 11.63 15.29
C ALA A 93 7.05 10.46 14.59
N ILE A 94 5.96 10.75 13.88
CA ILE A 94 5.24 9.77 13.07
C ILE A 94 6.14 9.28 11.93
N THR A 95 6.71 10.20 11.17
CA THR A 95 7.63 9.93 10.06
C THR A 95 8.86 9.14 10.53
N ILE A 96 9.50 9.55 11.64
CA ILE A 96 10.65 8.83 12.21
C ILE A 96 10.24 7.40 12.60
N THR A 97 9.07 7.20 13.19
CA THR A 97 8.59 5.87 13.58
C THR A 97 8.43 4.97 12.36
N MET A 98 7.81 5.47 11.29
CA MET A 98 7.65 4.69 10.06
C MET A 98 8.98 4.40 9.37
N GLY A 99 9.86 5.40 9.26
CA GLY A 99 11.22 5.21 8.71
C GLY A 99 12.04 4.21 9.50
N ALA A 100 11.93 4.20 10.83
CA ALA A 100 12.59 3.22 11.69
C ALA A 100 12.04 1.80 11.48
N VAL A 101 10.71 1.62 11.43
CA VAL A 101 10.06 0.34 11.16
C VAL A 101 10.48 -0.21 9.79
N ASN A 102 10.47 0.62 8.76
CA ASN A 102 10.88 0.23 7.41
C ASN A 102 12.39 -0.12 7.36
N THR A 103 13.24 0.64 8.05
CA THR A 103 14.67 0.32 8.20
C THR A 103 14.88 -1.03 8.87
N LEU A 104 14.17 -1.31 9.97
CA LEU A 104 14.24 -2.59 10.67
C LEU A 104 13.75 -3.75 9.80
N ALA A 105 12.71 -3.53 8.99
CA ALA A 105 12.22 -4.53 8.04
C ALA A 105 13.27 -4.88 6.99
N VAL A 106 13.97 -3.88 6.44
CA VAL A 106 15.09 -4.09 5.49
C VAL A 106 16.23 -4.85 6.14
N VAL A 107 16.68 -4.42 7.33
CA VAL A 107 17.75 -5.10 8.08
C VAL A 107 17.37 -6.56 8.37
N GLY A 108 16.13 -6.80 8.78
CA GLY A 108 15.59 -8.14 9.04
C GLY A 108 15.60 -9.02 7.79
N ALA A 109 15.17 -8.50 6.63
CA ALA A 109 15.17 -9.22 5.36
C ALA A 109 16.60 -9.61 4.94
N VAL A 110 17.57 -8.67 5.01
CA VAL A 110 18.99 -8.93 4.69
C VAL A 110 19.60 -9.96 5.65
N ALA A 111 19.29 -9.89 6.95
CA ALA A 111 19.76 -10.84 7.94
C ALA A 111 19.21 -12.26 7.68
N LEU A 112 17.93 -12.37 7.33
CA LEU A 112 17.31 -13.66 6.97
C LEU A 112 17.90 -14.24 5.69
N ALA A 113 18.16 -13.41 4.67
CA ALA A 113 18.86 -13.82 3.46
C ALA A 113 20.26 -14.37 3.78
N GLY A 114 21.02 -13.68 4.63
CA GLY A 114 22.33 -14.13 5.08
C GLY A 114 22.31 -15.47 5.82
N ARG A 115 21.28 -15.69 6.65
CA ARG A 115 21.09 -16.98 7.34
C ARG A 115 20.76 -18.14 6.38
N ARG A 116 20.11 -17.86 5.25
CA ARG A 116 19.67 -18.87 4.26
C ARG A 116 20.72 -19.17 3.21
N GLY A 117 21.34 -18.17 2.63
CA GLY A 117 22.26 -18.34 1.49
C GLY A 117 23.67 -17.81 1.73
N GLY A 118 24.02 -17.49 2.98
CA GLY A 118 25.35 -17.00 3.33
C GLY A 118 25.62 -15.56 2.85
N PRO A 119 26.90 -15.14 2.88
CA PRO A 119 27.27 -13.74 2.57
C PRO A 119 26.89 -13.30 1.15
N VAL A 120 26.98 -14.23 0.18
CA VAL A 120 26.67 -13.91 -1.21
C VAL A 120 25.19 -13.51 -1.35
N LEU A 121 24.26 -14.30 -0.81
CA LEU A 121 22.84 -13.96 -0.89
C LEU A 121 22.52 -12.74 -0.03
N MET A 122 23.20 -12.57 1.11
CA MET A 122 23.05 -11.37 1.97
C MET A 122 23.37 -10.09 1.19
N PHE A 123 24.54 -10.02 0.56
CA PHE A 123 24.93 -8.82 -0.20
C PHE A 123 24.10 -8.64 -1.47
N ALA A 124 23.79 -9.74 -2.18
CA ALA A 124 22.90 -9.69 -3.34
C ALA A 124 21.52 -9.12 -2.96
N THR A 125 20.97 -9.57 -1.82
CA THR A 125 19.69 -9.04 -1.28
C THR A 125 19.81 -7.58 -0.89
N ALA A 126 20.88 -7.20 -0.20
CA ALA A 126 21.10 -5.82 0.23
C ALA A 126 21.17 -4.86 -0.97
N ILE A 127 21.95 -5.22 -2.00
CA ILE A 127 22.07 -4.45 -3.23
C ILE A 127 20.74 -4.40 -3.99
N ALA A 128 20.04 -5.55 -4.10
CA ALA A 128 18.75 -5.61 -4.79
C ALA A 128 17.69 -4.73 -4.09
N ILE A 129 17.62 -4.72 -2.74
CA ILE A 129 16.71 -3.85 -1.98
C ILE A 129 17.07 -2.38 -2.20
N ALA A 130 18.35 -2.00 -2.09
CA ALA A 130 18.78 -0.62 -2.34
C ALA A 130 18.38 -0.14 -3.76
N LEU A 131 18.60 -0.98 -4.78
CA LEU A 131 18.20 -0.67 -6.16
C LEU A 131 16.67 -0.62 -6.32
N MET A 132 15.94 -1.53 -5.65
CA MET A 132 14.47 -1.55 -5.67
C MET A 132 13.88 -0.24 -5.12
N CYS A 133 14.49 0.34 -4.10
CA CYS A 133 14.06 1.64 -3.56
C CYS A 133 13.98 2.72 -4.65
N ARG A 134 14.82 2.65 -5.69
CA ARG A 134 14.74 3.57 -6.84
C ARG A 134 13.41 3.51 -7.58
N SER A 135 12.67 2.41 -7.47
CA SER A 135 11.37 2.24 -8.14
C SER A 135 10.20 2.80 -7.36
N LEU A 136 10.41 3.20 -6.12
CA LEU A 136 9.41 3.71 -5.21
C LEU A 136 9.52 5.24 -5.10
N ALA A 137 8.42 5.91 -4.78
CA ALA A 137 8.42 7.31 -4.45
C ALA A 137 8.98 7.54 -3.03
N ALA A 138 9.62 8.68 -2.77
CA ALA A 138 10.32 8.94 -1.50
C ALA A 138 9.39 8.87 -0.29
N GLU A 139 8.19 9.38 -0.40
CA GLU A 139 7.18 9.32 0.67
C GLU A 139 6.86 7.90 1.12
N THR A 140 6.97 6.88 0.25
CA THR A 140 6.68 5.49 0.63
C THR A 140 7.63 4.93 1.69
N PHE A 141 8.74 5.62 1.95
CA PHE A 141 9.75 5.19 2.91
C PHE A 141 9.44 5.59 4.34
N HIS A 142 8.62 6.62 4.53
CA HIS A 142 8.42 7.25 5.85
C HIS A 142 6.98 7.71 6.12
N ASP A 143 6.08 7.64 5.16
CA ASP A 143 4.71 8.08 5.36
C ASP A 143 3.83 7.01 6.02
N VAL A 144 2.65 7.43 6.44
CA VAL A 144 1.64 6.57 7.07
C VAL A 144 0.50 6.21 6.13
N TRP A 145 0.58 6.58 4.86
CA TRP A 145 -0.45 6.20 3.91
C TRP A 145 -0.54 4.68 3.85
N ASN A 146 -1.72 4.16 4.06
CA ASN A 146 -1.93 2.74 4.32
C ASN A 146 -1.40 1.79 3.21
N PRO A 147 -1.43 2.11 1.89
CA PRO A 147 -0.77 1.28 0.89
C PRO A 147 0.75 1.23 1.03
N SER A 148 1.39 2.37 1.30
CA SER A 148 2.85 2.45 1.42
C SER A 148 3.38 1.91 2.74
N ALA A 149 2.64 2.10 3.84
CA ALA A 149 3.03 1.65 5.18
C ALA A 149 3.29 0.14 5.27
N GLY A 150 2.63 -0.67 4.42
CA GLY A 150 2.81 -2.12 4.35
C GLY A 150 4.01 -2.60 3.54
N LEU A 151 4.61 -1.77 2.65
CA LEU A 151 5.56 -2.22 1.63
C LEU A 151 6.80 -2.92 2.20
N PHE A 152 7.52 -2.30 3.14
CA PHE A 152 8.73 -2.90 3.70
C PHE A 152 8.44 -4.01 4.70
N ALA A 153 7.31 -3.92 5.41
CA ALA A 153 6.82 -5.03 6.23
C ALA A 153 6.50 -6.26 5.36
N PHE A 154 5.91 -6.06 4.17
CA PHE A 154 5.66 -7.11 3.20
C PHE A 154 6.97 -7.69 2.64
N LEU A 155 7.97 -6.85 2.36
CA LEU A 155 9.31 -7.31 2.00
C LEU A 155 9.87 -8.25 3.08
N LEU A 156 9.83 -7.86 4.35
CA LEU A 156 10.27 -8.71 5.46
C LEU A 156 9.46 -10.01 5.54
N LEU A 157 8.15 -9.94 5.31
CA LEU A 157 7.25 -11.11 5.35
C LEU A 157 7.66 -12.19 4.32
N ILE A 158 8.10 -11.81 3.11
CA ILE A 158 8.60 -12.74 2.10
C ILE A 158 9.76 -13.59 2.69
N PHE A 159 10.75 -12.95 3.31
CA PHE A 159 11.90 -13.64 3.91
C PHE A 159 11.55 -14.43 5.16
N LEU A 160 10.61 -13.96 5.97
CA LEU A 160 10.07 -14.69 7.12
C LEU A 160 9.37 -15.95 6.66
N CYS A 161 8.44 -15.88 5.72
CA CYS A 161 7.71 -17.04 5.18
C CYS A 161 8.66 -18.04 4.53
N TRP A 162 9.64 -17.57 3.76
CA TRP A 162 10.69 -18.44 3.23
C TRP A 162 11.47 -19.17 4.35
N SER A 163 11.84 -18.44 5.41
CA SER A 163 12.57 -19.02 6.53
C SER A 163 11.73 -20.04 7.30
N VAL A 164 10.44 -19.77 7.53
CA VAL A 164 9.49 -20.70 8.14
C VAL A 164 9.31 -21.95 7.27
N ALA A 165 9.13 -21.79 5.96
CA ALA A 165 9.04 -22.90 5.01
C ALA A 165 10.27 -23.83 5.05
N CYS A 166 11.45 -23.27 5.32
CA CYS A 166 12.68 -24.02 5.52
C CYS A 166 12.82 -24.65 6.93
N GLY A 167 11.78 -24.62 7.78
CA GLY A 167 11.73 -25.26 9.08
C GLY A 167 12.06 -24.39 10.30
N ASP A 168 12.30 -23.08 10.11
CA ASP A 168 12.58 -22.15 11.21
C ASP A 168 11.28 -21.69 11.92
N HIS A 169 10.65 -22.65 12.63
CA HIS A 169 9.38 -22.43 13.33
C HIS A 169 9.47 -21.36 14.44
N ARG A 170 10.69 -21.00 14.90
CA ARG A 170 10.88 -19.96 15.93
C ARG A 170 10.48 -18.58 15.44
N LEU A 171 10.37 -18.39 14.14
CA LEU A 171 9.94 -17.14 13.53
C LEU A 171 8.41 -16.99 13.43
N LEU A 172 7.62 -18.02 13.80
CA LEU A 172 6.16 -18.00 13.68
C LEU A 172 5.51 -16.79 14.36
N PRO A 173 5.83 -16.41 15.62
CA PRO A 173 5.17 -15.26 16.25
C PRO A 173 5.42 -13.96 15.47
N VAL A 174 6.66 -13.73 15.02
CA VAL A 174 7.03 -12.55 14.23
C VAL A 174 6.38 -12.60 12.84
N THR A 175 6.30 -13.78 12.22
CA THR A 175 5.63 -13.95 10.92
C THR A 175 4.15 -13.62 11.02
N VAL A 176 3.46 -14.08 12.07
CA VAL A 176 2.05 -13.76 12.31
C VAL A 176 1.85 -12.28 12.59
N LEU A 177 2.71 -11.67 13.41
CA LEU A 177 2.66 -10.22 13.68
C LEU A 177 2.78 -9.40 12.40
N VAL A 178 3.82 -9.68 11.60
CA VAL A 178 4.08 -8.93 10.36
C VAL A 178 3.00 -9.20 9.32
N ALA A 179 2.54 -10.44 9.17
CA ALA A 179 1.44 -10.79 8.27
C ALA A 179 0.13 -10.05 8.65
N SER A 180 -0.21 -10.06 9.94
CA SER A 180 -1.40 -9.33 10.45
C SER A 180 -1.29 -7.82 10.19
N PHE A 181 -0.12 -7.23 10.45
CA PHE A 181 0.12 -5.81 10.17
C PHE A 181 -0.07 -5.49 8.68
N VAL A 182 0.55 -6.27 7.81
CA VAL A 182 0.54 -6.06 6.36
C VAL A 182 -0.89 -6.10 5.80
N VAL A 183 -1.69 -7.12 6.16
CA VAL A 183 -3.07 -7.24 5.64
C VAL A 183 -4.03 -6.23 6.26
N GLN A 184 -3.76 -5.78 7.49
CA GLN A 184 -4.54 -4.72 8.13
C GLN A 184 -4.15 -3.33 7.62
N ALA A 185 -2.90 -3.15 7.16
CA ALA A 185 -2.50 -1.91 6.53
C ALA A 185 -3.31 -1.66 5.25
N HIS A 186 -3.37 -2.63 4.33
CA HIS A 186 -4.15 -2.47 3.10
C HIS A 186 -4.58 -3.81 2.49
N LEU A 187 -5.79 -3.85 1.93
CA LEU A 187 -6.39 -5.06 1.33
C LEU A 187 -5.58 -5.65 0.17
N MET A 188 -4.81 -4.84 -0.57
CA MET A 188 -3.96 -5.31 -1.66
C MET A 188 -2.94 -6.38 -1.23
N TYR A 189 -2.57 -6.42 0.03
CA TYR A 189 -1.63 -7.42 0.54
C TYR A 189 -2.29 -8.75 0.90
N LEU A 190 -3.62 -8.85 0.89
CA LEU A 190 -4.32 -10.06 1.32
C LEU A 190 -4.01 -11.27 0.41
N PRO A 191 -4.14 -11.19 -0.94
CA PRO A 191 -3.84 -12.32 -1.81
C PRO A 191 -2.39 -12.79 -1.72
N PRO A 192 -1.35 -11.92 -1.84
CA PRO A 192 0.03 -12.38 -1.75
C PRO A 192 0.39 -12.90 -0.36
N THR A 193 -0.14 -12.30 0.73
CA THR A 193 0.11 -12.80 2.09
C THR A 193 -0.48 -14.18 2.32
N ALA A 194 -1.69 -14.45 1.83
CA ALA A 194 -2.30 -15.78 1.90
C ALA A 194 -1.43 -16.84 1.20
N GLY A 195 -0.92 -16.52 0.00
CA GLY A 195 0.01 -17.39 -0.73
C GLY A 195 1.32 -17.61 0.03
N LEU A 196 1.92 -16.56 0.60
CA LEU A 196 3.14 -16.65 1.41
C LEU A 196 2.95 -17.53 2.63
N LEU A 197 1.86 -17.36 3.38
CA LEU A 197 1.55 -18.17 4.57
C LEU A 197 1.27 -19.62 4.21
N ALA A 198 0.61 -19.88 3.08
CA ALA A 198 0.40 -21.25 2.59
C ALA A 198 1.74 -21.95 2.29
N VAL A 199 2.68 -21.29 1.58
CA VAL A 199 4.03 -21.84 1.35
C VAL A 199 4.75 -22.05 2.66
N ALA A 200 4.67 -21.11 3.59
CA ALA A 200 5.31 -21.22 4.90
C ALA A 200 4.79 -22.44 5.68
N ALA A 201 3.47 -22.62 5.73
CA ALA A 201 2.83 -23.73 6.43
C ALA A 201 3.16 -25.08 5.78
N ILE A 202 2.99 -25.21 4.46
CA ILE A 202 3.29 -26.45 3.72
C ILE A 202 4.78 -26.80 3.86
N GLY A 203 5.66 -25.81 3.65
CA GLY A 203 7.10 -26.01 3.76
C GLY A 203 7.53 -26.43 5.16
N LEU A 204 6.94 -25.83 6.20
CA LEU A 204 7.18 -26.20 7.59
C LEU A 204 6.77 -27.65 7.87
N VAL A 205 5.59 -28.06 7.42
CA VAL A 205 5.12 -29.45 7.57
C VAL A 205 6.05 -30.41 6.83
N VAL A 206 6.42 -30.10 5.59
CA VAL A 206 7.33 -30.94 4.79
C VAL A 206 8.71 -31.03 5.42
N SER A 207 9.25 -29.91 5.92
CA SER A 207 10.58 -29.87 6.56
C SER A 207 10.64 -30.64 7.87
N LYS A 208 9.50 -30.90 8.52
CA LYS A 208 9.37 -31.66 9.76
C LYS A 208 8.95 -33.11 9.53
N ARG A 209 8.62 -33.54 8.32
CA ARG A 209 8.31 -34.94 8.00
C ARG A 209 9.51 -35.81 8.36
N GLY A 210 9.26 -36.88 9.11
CA GLY A 210 10.30 -37.80 9.59
C GLY A 210 11.00 -37.40 10.88
N HIS A 211 10.74 -36.21 11.41
CA HIS A 211 11.20 -35.83 12.76
C HIS A 211 10.01 -35.92 13.72
N ARG A 212 10.13 -36.73 14.76
CA ARG A 212 9.18 -36.68 15.90
C ARG A 212 9.29 -35.27 16.49
N ILE A 213 8.23 -34.47 16.33
CA ILE A 213 8.14 -33.18 17.02
C ILE A 213 8.08 -33.50 18.49
N ALA A 214 9.21 -33.39 19.18
CA ALA A 214 9.20 -33.46 20.64
C ALA A 214 8.31 -32.31 21.13
N LEU A 215 7.13 -32.66 21.64
CA LEU A 215 6.21 -31.71 22.29
C LEU A 215 6.80 -31.28 23.65
N GLY A 216 8.00 -30.73 23.60
CA GLY A 216 8.61 -30.13 24.78
C GLY A 216 7.95 -28.77 25.09
N TRP A 217 8.06 -28.35 26.35
CA TRP A 217 7.49 -27.09 26.85
C TRP A 217 7.85 -25.87 25.98
N ARG A 218 9.05 -25.84 25.37
CA ARG A 218 9.50 -24.76 24.46
C ARG A 218 8.65 -24.67 23.18
N THR A 219 8.28 -25.83 22.62
CA THR A 219 7.42 -25.89 21.42
C THR A 219 6.00 -25.43 21.77
N LEU A 220 5.49 -25.87 22.94
CA LEU A 220 4.18 -25.41 23.42
C LEU A 220 4.16 -23.92 23.74
N ALA A 221 5.20 -23.40 24.41
CA ALA A 221 5.34 -21.97 24.70
C ALA A 221 5.39 -21.13 23.43
N LEU A 222 6.10 -21.58 22.39
CA LEU A 222 6.16 -20.91 21.10
C LEU A 222 4.80 -20.93 20.38
N GLY A 223 4.10 -22.07 20.42
CA GLY A 223 2.73 -22.19 19.89
C GLY A 223 1.78 -21.22 20.59
N LEU A 224 1.82 -21.19 21.92
CA LEU A 224 1.02 -20.26 22.72
C LEU A 224 1.37 -18.79 22.41
N ALA A 225 2.66 -18.45 22.33
CA ALA A 225 3.09 -17.10 21.96
C ALA A 225 2.57 -16.71 20.57
N THR A 226 2.59 -17.64 19.61
CA THR A 226 2.05 -17.39 18.26
C THR A 226 0.54 -17.11 18.30
N LEU A 227 -0.22 -17.90 19.07
CA LEU A 227 -1.66 -17.72 19.24
C LEU A 227 -2.00 -16.42 19.97
N LEU A 228 -1.24 -16.08 21.01
CA LEU A 228 -1.44 -14.81 21.73
C LEU A 228 -1.15 -13.60 20.84
N VAL A 229 -0.11 -13.65 20.02
CA VAL A 229 0.17 -12.60 19.03
C VAL A 229 -0.97 -12.51 18.03
N ALA A 230 -1.46 -13.63 17.50
CA ALA A 230 -2.60 -13.63 16.57
C ALA A 230 -3.84 -13.01 17.24
N ALA A 231 -4.19 -13.46 18.46
CA ALA A 231 -5.33 -12.93 19.20
C ALA A 231 -5.19 -11.42 19.44
N ALA A 232 -4.02 -10.95 19.87
CA ALA A 232 -3.76 -9.53 20.10
C ALA A 232 -3.93 -8.69 18.81
N CYS A 233 -3.44 -9.19 17.66
CA CYS A 233 -3.57 -8.49 16.38
C CYS A 233 -5.02 -8.42 15.87
N TRP A 234 -5.88 -9.38 16.21
CA TRP A 234 -7.22 -9.52 15.66
C TRP A 234 -8.34 -9.23 16.65
N VAL A 235 -8.02 -8.83 17.89
CA VAL A 235 -9.02 -8.55 18.92
C VAL A 235 -9.97 -7.42 18.53
N ALA A 236 -9.46 -6.31 18.01
CA ALA A 236 -10.30 -5.18 17.62
C ALA A 236 -11.20 -5.51 16.42
N PRO A 237 -10.70 -6.12 15.31
CA PRO A 237 -11.58 -6.63 14.26
C PRO A 237 -12.63 -7.64 14.73
N ALA A 238 -12.30 -8.48 15.71
CA ALA A 238 -13.26 -9.43 16.28
C ALA A 238 -14.36 -8.73 17.10
N ILE A 239 -14.01 -7.70 17.85
CA ILE A 239 -15.00 -6.86 18.58
C ILE A 239 -15.93 -6.19 17.58
N ASP A 240 -15.40 -5.56 16.51
CA ASP A 240 -16.22 -4.94 15.46
C ASP A 240 -17.22 -5.93 14.85
N GLU A 241 -16.76 -7.15 14.54
CA GLU A 241 -17.62 -8.19 13.95
C GLU A 241 -18.72 -8.68 14.89
N LEU A 242 -18.49 -8.62 16.22
CA LEU A 242 -19.48 -9.01 17.23
C LEU A 242 -20.48 -7.88 17.51
N ASP A 243 -20.03 -6.63 17.51
CA ASP A 243 -20.83 -5.45 17.83
C ASP A 243 -21.72 -5.02 16.65
N HIS A 244 -21.27 -5.25 15.42
CA HIS A 244 -21.99 -4.91 14.20
C HIS A 244 -22.43 -6.17 13.44
N ARG A 245 -23.68 -6.17 12.91
CA ARG A 245 -24.21 -7.32 12.17
C ARG A 245 -24.82 -6.89 10.84
N PRO A 246 -24.13 -7.04 9.70
CA PRO A 246 -22.79 -7.62 9.52
C PRO A 246 -21.68 -6.67 9.98
N GLY A 247 -20.59 -7.21 10.55
CA GLY A 247 -19.38 -6.47 10.85
C GLY A 247 -18.49 -6.26 9.61
N ASN A 248 -17.41 -5.51 9.79
CA ASN A 248 -16.55 -5.12 8.67
C ASN A 248 -15.89 -6.31 7.95
N LEU A 249 -15.48 -7.36 8.67
CA LEU A 249 -14.89 -8.55 8.04
C LEU A 249 -15.89 -9.24 7.11
N SER A 250 -17.12 -9.41 7.58
CA SER A 250 -18.22 -9.98 6.77
C SER A 250 -18.52 -9.13 5.54
N LEU A 251 -18.51 -7.82 5.64
CA LEU A 251 -18.74 -6.89 4.53
C LEU A 251 -17.61 -6.96 3.50
N VAL A 252 -16.35 -7.00 3.93
CA VAL A 252 -15.19 -7.15 3.04
C VAL A 252 -15.23 -8.47 2.29
N VAL A 253 -15.57 -9.58 2.97
CA VAL A 253 -15.73 -10.89 2.31
C VAL A 253 -16.86 -10.84 1.26
N ARG A 254 -18.02 -10.28 1.61
CA ARG A 254 -19.13 -10.10 0.64
C ARG A 254 -18.72 -9.27 -0.56
N SER A 255 -17.95 -8.20 -0.36
CA SER A 255 -17.43 -7.36 -1.45
C SER A 255 -16.47 -8.14 -2.35
N ALA A 256 -15.62 -8.98 -1.77
CA ALA A 256 -14.63 -9.76 -2.53
C ALA A 256 -15.25 -10.84 -3.43
N ILE A 257 -16.43 -11.35 -3.07
CA ILE A 257 -17.16 -12.35 -3.87
C ILE A 257 -18.25 -11.75 -4.76
N ALA A 258 -18.50 -10.45 -4.65
CA ALA A 258 -19.48 -9.76 -5.49
C ALA A 258 -19.00 -9.67 -6.95
N HIS A 259 -19.96 -9.75 -7.87
CA HIS A 259 -19.64 -9.69 -9.30
C HIS A 259 -19.59 -8.24 -9.76
N GLU A 260 -18.46 -7.85 -10.34
CA GLU A 260 -18.24 -6.55 -10.96
C GLU A 260 -17.55 -6.75 -12.31
N GLN A 261 -17.74 -5.81 -13.24
CA GLN A 261 -16.96 -5.81 -14.47
C GLN A 261 -15.51 -5.43 -14.17
N THR A 262 -14.59 -6.33 -14.54
CA THR A 262 -13.16 -6.20 -14.27
C THR A 262 -12.33 -6.23 -15.55
N LEU A 263 -11.06 -5.82 -15.45
CA LEU A 263 -10.13 -5.78 -16.58
C LEU A 263 -9.78 -7.17 -17.13
N GLY A 264 -10.02 -8.23 -16.37
CA GLY A 264 -9.85 -9.62 -16.78
C GLY A 264 -8.40 -10.12 -16.87
N ALA A 265 -8.25 -11.41 -17.21
CA ALA A 265 -6.98 -12.14 -17.14
C ALA A 265 -5.85 -11.53 -18.00
N ALA A 266 -6.19 -10.87 -19.11
CA ALA A 266 -5.19 -10.23 -19.96
C ALA A 266 -4.46 -9.09 -19.22
N ALA A 267 -5.19 -8.26 -18.46
CA ALA A 267 -4.58 -7.21 -17.63
C ALA A 267 -3.70 -7.83 -16.52
N GLY A 268 -4.18 -8.90 -15.89
CA GLY A 268 -3.41 -9.66 -14.90
C GLY A 268 -2.08 -10.17 -15.45
N TRP A 269 -2.09 -10.76 -16.65
CA TRP A 269 -0.88 -11.20 -17.31
C TRP A 269 0.05 -10.04 -17.64
N HIS A 270 -0.46 -8.96 -18.23
CA HIS A 270 0.33 -7.79 -18.60
C HIS A 270 0.98 -7.13 -17.37
N ALA A 271 0.25 -7.01 -16.26
CA ALA A 271 0.79 -6.49 -15.00
C ALA A 271 1.95 -7.36 -14.49
N THR A 272 1.75 -8.69 -14.44
CA THR A 272 2.77 -9.65 -14.02
C THR A 272 4.00 -9.59 -14.92
N ALA A 273 3.81 -9.62 -16.25
CA ALA A 273 4.91 -9.54 -17.21
C ALA A 273 5.70 -8.23 -17.10
N ARG A 274 5.05 -7.10 -16.77
CA ARG A 274 5.72 -5.83 -16.51
C ARG A 274 6.50 -5.84 -15.19
N ALA A 275 5.99 -6.52 -14.16
CA ALA A 275 6.63 -6.59 -12.85
C ALA A 275 7.95 -7.38 -12.91
N ILE A 276 7.96 -8.53 -13.60
CA ILE A 276 9.12 -9.45 -13.59
C ILE A 276 9.96 -9.43 -14.88
N GLY A 277 9.34 -9.16 -16.05
CA GLY A 277 10.04 -9.18 -17.35
C GLY A 277 11.06 -8.06 -17.52
N TRP A 278 11.96 -8.20 -18.51
CA TRP A 278 13.01 -7.22 -18.79
C TRP A 278 12.45 -5.98 -19.52
N THR A 279 12.64 -4.78 -19.08
CA THR A 279 13.25 -4.32 -17.84
C THR A 279 12.21 -4.32 -16.72
N PRO A 280 12.48 -4.92 -15.55
CA PRO A 280 11.46 -5.08 -14.48
C PRO A 280 11.16 -3.77 -13.75
N TRP A 281 9.99 -3.69 -13.15
CA TRP A 281 9.55 -2.48 -12.42
C TRP A 281 10.53 -2.00 -11.37
N TRP A 282 11.08 -2.92 -10.59
CA TRP A 282 11.94 -2.59 -9.47
C TRP A 282 13.25 -1.88 -9.82
N LEU A 283 13.60 -1.81 -11.11
CA LEU A 283 14.79 -1.07 -11.61
C LEU A 283 14.44 0.30 -12.21
N HIS A 284 13.14 0.61 -12.39
CA HIS A 284 12.72 1.85 -13.03
C HIS A 284 12.36 2.91 -12.00
N ARG A 285 12.82 4.15 -12.20
CA ARG A 285 12.25 5.29 -11.48
C ARG A 285 10.78 5.48 -11.89
N PRO A 286 9.89 5.85 -10.96
CA PRO A 286 8.62 6.41 -11.34
C PRO A 286 8.91 7.70 -12.12
N ALA A 287 8.48 7.78 -13.38
CA ALA A 287 8.65 8.99 -14.17
C ALA A 287 7.74 10.11 -13.64
N ASP A 288 6.68 9.72 -12.94
CA ASP A 288 5.69 10.55 -12.32
C ASP A 288 4.86 9.63 -11.39
N ARG A 289 4.29 10.14 -10.34
CA ARG A 289 3.66 9.37 -9.24
C ARG A 289 2.49 8.54 -9.68
N TRP A 290 1.71 9.09 -10.59
CA TRP A 290 0.47 8.54 -11.09
C TRP A 290 0.60 8.05 -12.53
N THR A 291 1.82 7.75 -12.97
CA THR A 291 2.11 7.41 -14.35
C THR A 291 1.52 6.11 -14.80
N ARG A 292 1.43 6.01 -16.14
CA ARG A 292 1.19 4.77 -16.88
C ARG A 292 2.03 3.57 -16.41
N LYS A 293 3.09 3.78 -15.65
CA LYS A 293 3.90 2.70 -15.06
C LYS A 293 3.05 1.76 -14.21
N TYR A 294 2.15 2.33 -13.41
CA TYR A 294 1.26 1.58 -12.52
C TYR A 294 -0.15 1.43 -13.07
N ASP A 295 -0.47 1.98 -14.22
CA ASP A 295 -1.77 1.75 -14.85
C ASP A 295 -1.90 0.24 -15.15
N VAL A 296 -2.89 -0.39 -14.53
CA VAL A 296 -3.13 -1.83 -14.63
C VAL A 296 -3.40 -2.26 -16.08
N ALA A 297 -4.06 -1.39 -16.85
CA ALA A 297 -4.49 -1.68 -18.21
C ALA A 297 -3.37 -1.60 -19.27
N VAL A 298 -2.17 -1.12 -18.92
CA VAL A 298 -1.05 -0.97 -19.89
C VAL A 298 -0.52 -2.33 -20.32
N PRO A 299 -0.48 -2.62 -21.64
CA PRO A 299 0.06 -3.88 -22.15
C PRO A 299 1.57 -4.03 -21.87
N ALA A 300 2.02 -5.26 -21.64
CA ALA A 300 3.43 -5.59 -21.68
C ALA A 300 3.89 -5.71 -23.14
N GLY A 301 5.05 -5.11 -23.47
CA GLY A 301 5.66 -5.32 -24.79
C GLY A 301 6.19 -6.75 -24.95
N THR A 302 6.53 -7.13 -26.19
CA THR A 302 6.99 -8.49 -26.53
C THR A 302 8.21 -8.93 -25.73
N VAL A 303 9.21 -8.06 -25.54
CA VAL A 303 10.43 -8.36 -24.76
C VAL A 303 10.10 -8.67 -23.31
N ARG A 304 9.22 -7.88 -22.67
CA ARG A 304 8.79 -8.14 -21.30
C ARG A 304 8.00 -9.44 -21.18
N THR A 305 7.12 -9.71 -22.14
CA THR A 305 6.34 -10.95 -22.18
C THR A 305 7.25 -12.17 -22.34
N ALA A 306 8.17 -12.15 -23.30
CA ALA A 306 9.08 -13.28 -23.55
C ALA A 306 10.01 -13.53 -22.35
N SER A 307 10.61 -12.47 -21.79
CA SER A 307 11.47 -12.59 -20.61
C SER A 307 10.70 -13.01 -19.36
N ALA A 308 9.45 -12.58 -19.16
CA ALA A 308 8.61 -13.04 -18.07
C ALA A 308 8.31 -14.55 -18.18
N ILE A 309 7.98 -15.04 -19.38
CA ILE A 309 7.78 -16.48 -19.61
C ILE A 309 9.06 -17.25 -19.29
N ALA A 310 10.23 -16.77 -19.74
CA ALA A 310 11.52 -17.41 -19.43
C ALA A 310 11.81 -17.45 -17.93
N LEU A 311 11.51 -16.37 -17.19
CA LEU A 311 11.69 -16.32 -15.73
C LEU A 311 10.71 -17.24 -14.99
N LEU A 312 9.46 -17.31 -15.42
CA LEU A 312 8.49 -18.26 -14.86
C LEU A 312 8.91 -19.70 -15.09
N ALA A 313 9.38 -20.03 -16.30
CA ALA A 313 9.94 -21.35 -16.63
C ALA A 313 11.16 -21.65 -15.74
N ALA A 314 12.08 -20.68 -15.56
CA ALA A 314 13.22 -20.82 -14.66
C ALA A 314 12.80 -21.08 -13.20
N LEU A 315 11.77 -20.43 -12.70
CA LEU A 315 11.23 -20.68 -11.36
C LEU A 315 10.61 -22.09 -11.26
N VAL A 316 9.88 -22.55 -12.27
CA VAL A 316 9.33 -23.91 -12.30
C VAL A 316 10.45 -24.95 -12.29
N VAL A 317 11.49 -24.76 -13.12
CA VAL A 317 12.69 -25.62 -13.14
C VAL A 317 13.40 -25.59 -11.79
N ALA A 318 13.57 -24.41 -11.17
CA ALA A 318 14.18 -24.29 -9.85
C ALA A 318 13.37 -25.00 -8.77
N ALA A 319 12.04 -24.85 -8.76
CA ALA A 319 11.15 -25.53 -7.82
C ALA A 319 11.25 -27.07 -7.97
N THR A 320 11.16 -27.57 -9.20
CA THR A 320 11.22 -29.00 -9.52
C THR A 320 12.60 -29.59 -9.20
N ALA A 321 13.67 -28.94 -9.67
CA ALA A 321 15.04 -29.38 -9.41
C ALA A 321 15.36 -29.34 -7.90
N GLY A 322 14.88 -28.33 -7.20
CA GLY A 322 14.97 -28.21 -5.75
C GLY A 322 14.28 -29.38 -5.04
N ALA A 323 13.06 -29.70 -5.45
CA ALA A 323 12.29 -30.82 -4.90
C ALA A 323 12.99 -32.17 -5.14
N LEU A 324 13.43 -32.43 -6.37
CA LEU A 324 14.14 -33.66 -6.75
C LEU A 324 15.48 -33.80 -5.97
N ARG A 325 16.19 -32.70 -5.76
CA ARG A 325 17.48 -32.68 -5.04
C ARG A 325 17.31 -32.51 -3.53
N ARG A 326 16.09 -32.52 -3.02
CA ARG A 326 15.73 -32.30 -1.60
C ARG A 326 16.23 -30.96 -1.03
N ARG A 327 16.36 -29.94 -1.90
CA ARG A 327 16.74 -28.57 -1.54
C ARG A 327 15.46 -27.75 -1.26
N GLY A 328 14.88 -27.98 -0.08
CA GLY A 328 13.63 -27.29 0.33
C GLY A 328 13.74 -25.76 0.34
N ASP A 329 14.95 -25.22 0.55
CA ASP A 329 15.24 -23.80 0.47
C ASP A 329 15.00 -23.24 -0.94
N VAL A 330 15.50 -23.93 -1.97
CA VAL A 330 15.30 -23.55 -3.38
C VAL A 330 13.83 -23.72 -3.78
N THR A 331 13.23 -24.87 -3.43
CA THR A 331 11.83 -25.16 -3.74
C THR A 331 10.90 -24.09 -3.15
N ALA A 332 11.06 -23.76 -1.87
CA ALA A 332 10.23 -22.77 -1.20
C ALA A 332 10.42 -21.36 -1.79
N ALA A 333 11.66 -20.94 -2.10
CA ALA A 333 11.94 -19.63 -2.70
C ALA A 333 11.28 -19.50 -4.07
N ALA A 334 11.38 -20.52 -4.93
CA ALA A 334 10.77 -20.54 -6.24
C ALA A 334 9.23 -20.58 -6.16
N ALA A 335 8.67 -21.39 -5.24
CA ALA A 335 7.22 -21.46 -5.01
C ALA A 335 6.64 -20.12 -4.55
N ILE A 336 7.34 -19.40 -3.67
CA ILE A 336 6.98 -18.03 -3.27
C ILE A 336 6.92 -17.12 -4.51
N GLY A 337 7.93 -17.14 -5.38
CA GLY A 337 7.95 -16.33 -6.59
C GLY A 337 6.76 -16.63 -7.51
N LEU A 338 6.47 -17.91 -7.75
CA LEU A 338 5.34 -18.34 -8.58
C LEU A 338 3.98 -17.91 -7.99
N LEU A 339 3.76 -18.14 -6.69
CA LEU A 339 2.51 -17.76 -6.02
C LEU A 339 2.30 -16.25 -5.97
N MET A 340 3.37 -15.47 -5.76
CA MET A 340 3.28 -14.02 -5.83
C MET A 340 2.93 -13.55 -7.26
N CYS A 341 3.45 -14.18 -8.31
CA CYS A 341 3.05 -13.88 -9.69
C CYS A 341 1.55 -14.15 -9.91
N VAL A 342 1.04 -15.27 -9.39
CA VAL A 342 -0.39 -15.58 -9.45
C VAL A 342 -1.21 -14.54 -8.67
N ALA A 343 -0.77 -14.18 -7.47
CA ALA A 343 -1.46 -13.17 -6.65
C ALA A 343 -1.55 -11.82 -7.37
N LEU A 344 -0.45 -11.36 -8.00
CA LEU A 344 -0.45 -10.12 -8.77
C LEU A 344 -1.37 -10.21 -10.00
N ALA A 345 -1.35 -11.34 -10.70
CA ALA A 345 -2.23 -11.56 -11.84
C ALA A 345 -3.70 -11.54 -11.42
N VAL A 346 -4.04 -12.19 -10.31
CA VAL A 346 -5.41 -12.18 -9.74
C VAL A 346 -5.82 -10.77 -9.36
N GLU A 347 -5.00 -10.04 -8.60
CA GLU A 347 -5.32 -8.68 -8.15
C GLU A 347 -5.52 -7.73 -9.34
N ALA A 348 -4.60 -7.73 -10.29
CA ALA A 348 -4.71 -6.89 -11.47
C ALA A 348 -5.90 -7.27 -12.38
N SER A 349 -6.23 -8.57 -12.50
CA SER A 349 -7.39 -9.02 -13.27
C SER A 349 -8.72 -8.60 -12.67
N HIS A 350 -8.80 -8.46 -11.34
CA HIS A 350 -9.99 -8.03 -10.61
C HIS A 350 -10.09 -6.51 -10.43
N THR A 351 -9.18 -5.74 -11.04
CA THR A 351 -9.31 -4.27 -11.03
C THR A 351 -10.58 -3.86 -11.78
N PRO A 352 -11.46 -3.03 -11.16
CA PRO A 352 -12.72 -2.63 -11.78
C PRO A 352 -12.52 -1.81 -13.07
N VAL A 353 -13.45 -1.94 -14.01
CA VAL A 353 -13.65 -0.99 -15.11
C VAL A 353 -14.59 0.09 -14.57
N PRO A 354 -14.34 1.40 -14.72
CA PRO A 354 -13.80 2.12 -15.88
C PRO A 354 -12.30 2.43 -15.79
N ARG A 355 -11.74 2.85 -16.93
CA ARG A 355 -10.30 3.09 -17.09
C ARG A 355 -9.70 4.08 -16.07
N VAL A 356 -10.48 5.03 -15.57
CA VAL A 356 -10.03 5.96 -14.52
C VAL A 356 -9.61 5.20 -13.26
N LEU A 357 -10.30 4.11 -12.91
CA LEU A 357 -9.96 3.31 -11.75
C LEU A 357 -8.69 2.48 -11.99
N SER A 358 -8.48 1.96 -13.21
CA SER A 358 -7.25 1.21 -13.52
C SER A 358 -5.99 2.09 -13.41
N ALA A 359 -6.10 3.37 -13.72
CA ALA A 359 -5.00 4.32 -13.57
C ALA A 359 -4.82 4.77 -12.11
N THR A 360 -5.92 5.05 -11.40
CA THR A 360 -5.86 5.55 -10.01
C THR A 360 -5.56 4.46 -8.99
N LEU A 361 -5.99 3.22 -9.23
CA LEU A 361 -5.70 2.07 -8.36
C LEU A 361 -4.35 1.41 -8.63
N GLY A 362 -3.53 1.97 -9.51
CA GLY A 362 -2.19 1.42 -9.82
C GLY A 362 -1.28 1.25 -8.60
N TYR A 363 -1.51 2.00 -7.52
CA TYR A 363 -0.78 1.83 -6.27
C TYR A 363 -0.98 0.43 -5.64
N THR A 364 -2.09 -0.23 -5.90
CA THR A 364 -2.33 -1.60 -5.40
C THR A 364 -1.31 -2.60 -5.90
N MET A 365 -0.60 -2.27 -6.98
CA MET A 365 0.45 -3.13 -7.55
C MET A 365 1.87 -2.70 -7.16
N TRP A 366 2.07 -1.76 -6.25
CA TRP A 366 3.42 -1.31 -5.87
C TRP A 366 4.29 -2.44 -5.31
N TRP A 367 3.70 -3.41 -4.63
CA TRP A 367 4.41 -4.60 -4.17
C TRP A 367 4.93 -5.50 -5.32
N GLY A 368 4.52 -5.23 -6.56
CA GLY A 368 5.11 -5.82 -7.76
C GLY A 368 6.61 -5.52 -7.92
N SER A 369 7.12 -4.44 -7.29
CA SER A 369 8.55 -4.18 -7.22
C SER A 369 9.26 -5.22 -6.34
N GLN A 370 8.69 -5.59 -5.18
CA GLN A 370 9.22 -6.65 -4.32
C GLN A 370 9.12 -8.01 -5.00
N LEU A 371 8.03 -8.29 -5.71
CA LEU A 371 7.88 -9.51 -6.50
C LEU A 371 8.96 -9.60 -7.59
N GLY A 372 9.12 -8.55 -8.39
CA GLY A 372 10.14 -8.52 -9.45
C GLY A 372 11.54 -8.72 -8.90
N MET A 373 11.89 -8.00 -7.84
CA MET A 373 13.17 -8.16 -7.14
C MET A 373 13.35 -9.60 -6.63
N TRP A 374 12.33 -10.20 -6.00
CA TRP A 374 12.38 -11.56 -5.49
C TRP A 374 12.64 -12.59 -6.60
N VAL A 375 11.91 -12.51 -7.72
CA VAL A 375 12.06 -13.41 -8.86
C VAL A 375 13.48 -13.36 -9.40
N TRP A 376 14.02 -12.17 -9.65
CA TRP A 376 15.39 -11.99 -10.13
C TRP A 376 16.44 -12.47 -9.13
N LEU A 377 16.23 -12.20 -7.83
CA LEU A 377 17.11 -12.66 -6.77
C LEU A 377 17.16 -14.19 -6.69
N VAL A 378 16.00 -14.87 -6.75
CA VAL A 378 15.91 -16.33 -6.70
C VAL A 378 16.57 -16.97 -7.92
N VAL A 379 16.27 -16.47 -9.13
CA VAL A 379 16.89 -17.00 -10.35
C VAL A 379 18.41 -16.78 -10.35
N GLY A 380 18.88 -15.59 -9.97
CA GLY A 380 20.30 -15.29 -9.83
C GLY A 380 20.98 -16.16 -8.77
N TRP A 381 20.32 -16.40 -7.63
CA TRP A 381 20.84 -17.28 -6.58
C TRP A 381 20.89 -18.73 -7.04
N CYS A 382 19.89 -19.24 -7.74
CA CYS A 382 19.91 -20.59 -8.32
C CYS A 382 21.06 -20.73 -9.36
N ALA A 383 21.25 -19.75 -10.21
CA ALA A 383 22.39 -19.71 -11.15
C ALA A 383 23.72 -19.76 -10.39
N TRP A 384 23.86 -18.97 -9.32
CA TRP A 384 25.05 -18.99 -8.47
C TRP A 384 25.32 -20.37 -7.87
N LEU A 385 24.28 -21.07 -7.35
CA LEU A 385 24.41 -22.40 -6.78
C LEU A 385 24.90 -23.47 -7.78
N VAL A 386 24.69 -23.25 -9.08
CA VAL A 386 25.17 -24.13 -10.14
C VAL A 386 26.60 -23.72 -10.59
N VAL A 387 26.82 -22.43 -10.80
CA VAL A 387 28.07 -21.90 -11.37
C VAL A 387 29.23 -21.94 -10.37
N ALA A 388 28.98 -21.60 -9.10
CA ALA A 388 30.04 -21.49 -8.11
C ALA A 388 30.78 -22.83 -7.86
N PRO A 389 30.12 -23.99 -7.69
CA PRO A 389 30.80 -25.26 -7.56
C PRO A 389 31.59 -25.66 -8.84
N ALA A 390 31.00 -25.37 -10.03
CA ALA A 390 31.66 -25.65 -11.29
C ALA A 390 32.93 -24.80 -11.46
N ALA A 391 32.86 -23.50 -11.10
CA ALA A 391 34.04 -22.62 -11.15
C ALA A 391 35.15 -23.06 -10.18
N VAL A 392 34.78 -23.51 -8.96
CA VAL A 392 35.72 -24.05 -7.98
C VAL A 392 36.35 -25.34 -8.50
N ALA A 393 35.58 -26.27 -9.10
CA ALA A 393 36.09 -27.50 -9.69
C ALA A 393 37.03 -27.24 -10.86
N LEU A 394 36.71 -26.27 -11.72
CA LEU A 394 37.56 -25.84 -12.84
C LEU A 394 38.88 -25.23 -12.33
N ALA A 395 38.81 -24.35 -11.34
CA ALA A 395 39.98 -23.75 -10.70
C ALA A 395 40.90 -24.79 -10.05
N ALA A 396 40.31 -25.84 -9.46
CA ALA A 396 41.06 -26.96 -8.89
C ALA A 396 41.80 -27.78 -9.97
N ARG A 397 41.21 -27.93 -11.18
CA ARG A 397 41.87 -28.63 -12.32
C ARG A 397 43.07 -27.87 -12.89
N VAL A 398 43.08 -26.55 -12.78
CA VAL A 398 44.14 -25.67 -13.30
C VAL A 398 45.38 -25.65 -12.38
N ARG A 399 45.56 -26.63 -11.48
CA ARG A 399 46.73 -26.83 -10.59
C ARG A 399 47.41 -25.53 -10.12
N ARG A 400 46.66 -24.54 -9.68
CA ARG A 400 47.23 -23.38 -8.98
C ARG A 400 47.57 -23.79 -7.55
N PRO A 401 48.79 -23.43 -7.06
CA PRO A 401 49.16 -23.71 -5.68
C PRO A 401 48.07 -23.20 -4.77
N ALA A 402 47.66 -24.03 -3.78
CA ALA A 402 46.61 -23.67 -2.84
C ALA A 402 46.99 -22.33 -2.20
N LEU A 403 46.18 -21.31 -2.44
CA LEU A 403 46.38 -19.98 -1.86
C LEU A 403 46.49 -20.14 -0.33
N GLY A 404 47.61 -19.69 0.24
CA GLY A 404 47.83 -19.72 1.69
C GLY A 404 46.70 -19.02 2.45
N ALA A 405 46.55 -19.35 3.72
CA ALA A 405 45.46 -18.79 4.55
C ALA A 405 45.37 -17.25 4.50
N ARG A 406 46.50 -16.58 4.40
CA ARG A 406 46.60 -15.11 4.25
C ARG A 406 45.94 -14.60 2.96
N TRP A 407 46.19 -15.27 1.82
CA TRP A 407 45.58 -14.92 0.54
C TRP A 407 44.10 -15.19 0.48
N ARG A 408 43.59 -16.25 1.17
CA ARG A 408 42.14 -16.51 1.29
C ARG A 408 41.45 -15.43 2.12
N LEU A 409 42.09 -14.99 3.19
CA LEU A 409 41.60 -13.88 4.01
C LEU A 409 41.59 -12.55 3.22
N ALA A 410 42.69 -12.26 2.51
CA ALA A 410 42.78 -11.07 1.66
C ALA A 410 41.70 -11.07 0.57
N ALA A 411 41.47 -12.21 -0.13
CA ALA A 411 40.45 -12.35 -1.14
C ALA A 411 39.02 -12.19 -0.56
N ALA A 412 38.74 -12.73 0.64
CA ALA A 412 37.46 -12.57 1.30
C ALA A 412 37.23 -11.12 1.76
N SER A 413 38.27 -10.45 2.26
CA SER A 413 38.19 -9.02 2.63
C SER A 413 37.97 -8.15 1.42
N ALA A 414 38.69 -8.40 0.29
CA ALA A 414 38.52 -7.68 -0.97
C ALA A 414 37.10 -7.87 -1.54
N ALA A 415 36.59 -9.11 -1.52
CA ALA A 415 35.22 -9.40 -1.98
C ALA A 415 34.17 -8.69 -1.10
N SER A 416 34.36 -8.64 0.21
CA SER A 416 33.47 -7.92 1.13
C SER A 416 33.55 -6.41 0.90
N ALA A 417 34.74 -5.85 0.70
CA ALA A 417 34.92 -4.44 0.38
C ALA A 417 34.27 -4.05 -0.94
N LEU A 418 34.41 -4.88 -1.98
CA LEU A 418 33.75 -4.69 -3.28
C LEU A 418 32.23 -4.75 -3.15
N ALA A 419 31.69 -5.70 -2.36
CA ALA A 419 30.25 -5.81 -2.11
C ALA A 419 29.71 -4.61 -1.35
N LEU A 420 30.45 -4.08 -0.36
CA LEU A 420 30.08 -2.86 0.36
C LEU A 420 30.16 -1.62 -0.55
N ALA A 421 31.17 -1.53 -1.41
CA ALA A 421 31.27 -0.45 -2.41
C ALA A 421 30.10 -0.51 -3.42
N ALA A 422 29.75 -1.71 -3.91
CA ALA A 422 28.59 -1.90 -4.77
C ALA A 422 27.28 -1.52 -4.07
N LEU A 423 27.13 -1.87 -2.79
CA LEU A 423 25.98 -1.49 -1.98
C LEU A 423 25.90 0.03 -1.75
N ALA A 424 27.03 0.67 -1.46
CA ALA A 424 27.10 2.13 -1.33
C ALA A 424 26.75 2.82 -2.66
N GLY A 425 27.24 2.29 -3.79
CA GLY A 425 26.88 2.75 -5.13
C GLY A 425 25.40 2.57 -5.42
N ALA A 426 24.80 1.43 -5.07
CA ALA A 426 23.37 1.17 -5.22
C ALA A 426 22.53 2.14 -4.37
N GLY A 427 22.93 2.39 -3.12
CA GLY A 427 22.30 3.36 -2.23
C GLY A 427 22.38 4.78 -2.78
N ALA A 428 23.54 5.21 -3.27
CA ALA A 428 23.73 6.51 -3.90
C ALA A 428 22.88 6.68 -5.18
N ILE A 429 22.81 5.64 -6.02
CA ILE A 429 21.95 5.62 -7.22
C ILE A 429 20.47 5.71 -6.85
N ALA A 430 20.04 5.04 -5.77
CA ALA A 430 18.66 5.06 -5.32
C ALA A 430 18.28 6.41 -4.72
N SER A 431 19.12 6.96 -3.83
CA SER A 431 18.88 8.25 -3.18
C SER A 431 19.18 9.46 -4.06
N GLY A 432 20.06 9.29 -5.07
CA GLY A 432 20.43 10.37 -6.01
C GLY A 432 19.30 10.69 -6.98
N GLY A 433 18.73 11.90 -6.90
CA GLY A 433 17.59 12.35 -7.72
C GLY A 433 16.26 11.79 -7.22
N GLU A 434 16.14 11.53 -5.94
CA GLU A 434 14.87 11.34 -5.26
C GLU A 434 13.93 12.52 -5.58
N GLN A 435 12.71 12.21 -6.00
CA GLN A 435 11.71 13.25 -6.12
C GLN A 435 11.27 13.67 -4.70
N PRO A 436 11.08 14.96 -4.45
CA PRO A 436 10.56 15.39 -3.15
C PRO A 436 9.17 14.80 -2.93
N ASP A 437 8.76 14.71 -1.67
CA ASP A 437 7.41 14.27 -1.30
C ASP A 437 6.35 15.05 -2.06
N GLU A 438 5.26 14.40 -2.42
CA GLU A 438 4.17 15.00 -3.20
C GLU A 438 3.65 16.29 -2.60
N HIS A 439 3.55 16.31 -1.31
CA HIS A 439 2.97 17.42 -0.59
C HIS A 439 3.99 18.32 0.11
N VAL A 440 5.29 18.20 -0.22
CA VAL A 440 6.36 18.99 0.42
C VAL A 440 6.10 20.50 0.38
N ALA A 441 5.55 20.99 -0.72
CA ALA A 441 5.18 22.41 -0.87
C ALA A 441 4.08 22.85 0.13
N LEU A 442 3.33 21.90 0.69
CA LEU A 442 2.25 22.14 1.64
C LEU A 442 2.66 22.07 3.11
N TYR A 443 3.77 21.44 3.46
CA TYR A 443 4.14 21.22 4.85
C TYR A 443 4.23 22.52 5.65
N ARG A 444 4.99 23.51 5.16
CA ARG A 444 5.09 24.82 5.81
C ARG A 444 3.76 25.57 5.85
N PRO A 445 2.99 25.67 4.76
CA PRO A 445 1.62 26.22 4.79
C PRO A 445 0.71 25.56 5.81
N ILE A 446 0.69 24.22 5.86
CA ILE A 446 -0.14 23.47 6.83
C ILE A 446 0.27 23.82 8.26
N ALA A 447 1.56 23.75 8.58
CA ALA A 447 2.06 24.10 9.91
C ALA A 447 1.69 25.54 10.31
N ALA A 448 1.86 26.51 9.41
CA ALA A 448 1.54 27.91 9.66
C ALA A 448 0.03 28.13 9.88
N MET A 449 -0.81 27.50 9.04
CA MET A 449 -2.27 27.56 9.20
C MET A 449 -2.71 26.88 10.50
N GLY A 450 -2.14 25.74 10.81
CA GLY A 450 -2.41 24.99 12.03
C GLY A 450 -2.08 25.81 13.28
N ALA A 451 -0.87 26.40 13.35
CA ALA A 451 -0.46 27.27 14.45
C ALA A 451 -1.42 28.46 14.64
N ARG A 452 -1.88 29.06 13.53
CA ARG A 452 -2.82 30.17 13.60
C ARG A 452 -4.21 29.73 14.06
N LEU A 453 -4.65 28.55 13.68
CA LEU A 453 -5.96 28.01 14.13
C LEU A 453 -5.92 27.60 15.60
N THR A 454 -4.85 26.94 16.04
CA THR A 454 -4.70 26.54 17.45
C THR A 454 -4.60 27.74 18.39
N SER A 455 -4.14 28.91 17.92
CA SER A 455 -4.15 30.15 18.72
C SER A 455 -5.54 30.79 18.85
N LEU A 456 -6.54 30.37 18.08
CA LEU A 456 -7.90 30.91 18.10
C LEU A 456 -8.87 30.09 18.95
N PHE A 457 -8.54 28.83 19.22
CA PHE A 457 -9.43 27.90 19.90
C PHE A 457 -8.72 27.28 21.10
N ALA A 458 -9.44 27.23 22.21
CA ALA A 458 -8.96 26.58 23.42
C ALA A 458 -9.19 25.05 23.39
N ALA A 459 -8.38 24.32 24.15
CA ALA A 459 -8.62 22.89 24.36
C ALA A 459 -10.02 22.68 24.98
N GLY A 460 -10.73 21.68 24.50
CA GLY A 460 -12.12 21.39 24.89
C GLY A 460 -13.19 22.07 24.04
N GLU A 461 -12.85 23.07 23.24
CA GLU A 461 -13.79 23.66 22.31
C GLU A 461 -14.16 22.71 21.17
N THR A 462 -15.41 22.83 20.69
CA THR A 462 -15.87 22.11 19.50
C THR A 462 -15.94 23.08 18.33
N VAL A 463 -15.35 22.74 17.19
CA VAL A 463 -15.43 23.50 15.94
C VAL A 463 -15.97 22.62 14.81
N ARG A 464 -16.77 23.22 13.94
CA ARG A 464 -17.26 22.56 12.74
C ARG A 464 -16.32 22.83 11.59
N LEU A 465 -15.84 21.78 10.90
CA LEU A 465 -14.97 21.90 9.74
C LEU A 465 -15.75 21.59 8.47
N GLU A 466 -15.95 22.62 7.67
CA GLU A 466 -16.61 22.55 6.37
C GLU A 466 -15.61 22.77 5.22
N GLY A 467 -15.93 22.20 4.11
CA GLY A 467 -15.21 22.31 2.85
C GLY A 467 -15.77 21.28 1.90
N GLY A 468 -15.70 21.53 0.59
CA GLY A 468 -16.20 20.61 -0.43
C GLY A 468 -15.69 19.17 -0.22
N LEU A 469 -16.18 18.25 -1.04
CA LEU A 469 -15.75 16.84 -1.04
C LEU A 469 -14.26 16.76 -0.67
N ASP A 470 -13.92 15.81 0.18
CA ASP A 470 -12.54 15.58 0.67
C ASP A 470 -11.48 15.41 -0.45
N VAL A 471 -11.79 15.81 -1.67
CA VAL A 471 -10.96 15.65 -2.88
C VAL A 471 -10.24 16.92 -3.31
N SER A 472 -10.74 18.11 -2.98
CA SER A 472 -10.02 19.37 -3.22
C SER A 472 -10.59 20.45 -2.30
N PRO A 473 -9.80 21.04 -1.48
CA PRO A 473 -8.37 21.02 -1.19
C PRO A 473 -8.00 19.86 -0.24
N MET A 474 -7.91 18.69 -0.81
CA MET A 474 -7.82 17.41 -0.11
C MET A 474 -6.68 17.31 0.92
N PRO A 475 -5.44 17.74 0.63
CA PRO A 475 -4.34 17.51 1.56
C PRO A 475 -4.47 18.31 2.86
N ILE A 476 -5.10 19.47 2.83
CA ILE A 476 -5.04 20.45 3.92
C ILE A 476 -6.11 20.22 4.98
N LYS A 477 -7.35 19.95 4.58
CA LYS A 477 -8.47 19.77 5.53
C LYS A 477 -8.22 18.67 6.57
N PRO A 478 -7.79 17.45 6.20
CA PRO A 478 -7.44 16.43 7.17
C PRO A 478 -6.23 16.80 8.04
N ALA A 479 -5.23 17.47 7.48
CA ALA A 479 -4.07 17.95 8.23
C ALA A 479 -4.47 18.95 9.31
N LEU A 480 -5.26 19.95 8.98
CA LEU A 480 -5.75 20.95 9.94
C LEU A 480 -6.63 20.31 11.02
N ARG A 481 -7.45 19.31 10.66
CA ARG A 481 -8.21 18.53 11.64
C ARG A 481 -7.26 17.87 12.64
N TYR A 482 -6.25 17.14 12.18
CA TYR A 482 -5.29 16.48 13.05
C TYR A 482 -4.59 17.47 14.00
N LEU A 483 -4.14 18.61 13.49
CA LEU A 483 -3.48 19.63 14.30
C LEU A 483 -4.40 20.22 15.38
N LEU A 484 -5.66 20.46 15.06
CA LEU A 484 -6.67 20.93 16.01
C LEU A 484 -7.01 19.85 17.06
N VAL A 485 -7.26 18.61 16.63
CA VAL A 485 -7.54 17.48 17.53
C VAL A 485 -6.38 17.27 18.50
N ARG A 486 -5.16 17.35 18.00
CA ARG A 486 -3.95 17.25 18.83
C ARG A 486 -3.82 18.40 19.82
N HIS A 487 -4.34 19.59 19.50
CA HIS A 487 -4.43 20.73 20.41
C HIS A 487 -5.58 20.58 21.45
N GLY A 488 -6.34 19.50 21.39
CA GLY A 488 -7.46 19.24 22.28
C GLY A 488 -8.79 19.84 21.80
N VAL A 489 -8.86 20.37 20.59
CA VAL A 489 -10.07 20.90 19.98
C VAL A 489 -10.85 19.77 19.33
N ARG A 490 -12.13 19.63 19.64
CA ARG A 490 -13.01 18.67 18.97
C ARG A 490 -13.44 19.20 17.60
N VAL A 491 -13.09 18.48 16.53
CA VAL A 491 -13.39 18.91 15.16
C VAL A 491 -14.47 18.03 14.55
N VAL A 492 -15.69 18.57 14.38
CA VAL A 492 -16.81 17.84 13.79
C VAL A 492 -17.03 18.24 12.32
N SER A 493 -17.50 17.32 11.50
CA SER A 493 -17.88 17.58 10.12
C SER A 493 -19.05 16.70 9.71
N PRO A 494 -19.95 17.18 8.83
CA PRO A 494 -20.99 16.34 8.25
C PRO A 494 -20.37 15.17 7.47
N GLY A 495 -20.89 13.95 7.66
CA GLY A 495 -20.40 12.74 6.99
C GLY A 495 -18.99 12.28 7.41
N ALA A 496 -18.50 12.77 8.55
CA ALA A 496 -17.17 12.36 9.05
C ALA A 496 -17.15 10.90 9.55
N SER A 497 -18.30 10.33 9.91
CA SER A 497 -18.45 8.94 10.35
C SER A 497 -17.88 7.94 9.36
N LEU A 498 -18.04 8.21 8.06
CA LEU A 498 -17.53 7.38 6.98
C LEU A 498 -16.01 7.06 7.10
N ARG A 499 -15.21 8.03 7.55
CA ARG A 499 -13.74 7.90 7.58
C ARG A 499 -13.14 7.99 8.97
N LEU A 500 -13.82 8.64 9.90
CA LEU A 500 -13.29 9.01 11.21
C LEU A 500 -14.05 8.40 12.38
N GLY A 501 -15.26 7.85 12.12
CA GLY A 501 -16.16 7.35 13.15
C GLY A 501 -17.09 8.43 13.68
N ASP A 502 -18.17 7.98 14.38
CA ASP A 502 -19.31 8.80 14.80
C ASP A 502 -18.95 9.95 15.75
N TYR A 503 -17.85 9.81 16.50
CA TYR A 503 -17.37 10.89 17.37
C TYR A 503 -17.15 12.22 16.65
N TYR A 504 -16.79 12.17 15.38
CA TYR A 504 -16.50 13.33 14.54
C TYR A 504 -17.67 13.74 13.63
N ASP A 505 -18.75 12.95 13.59
CA ASP A 505 -19.94 13.22 12.79
C ASP A 505 -21.10 13.66 13.68
N VAL A 506 -21.19 14.95 13.91
CA VAL A 506 -22.26 15.43 14.77
C VAL A 506 -22.90 16.69 14.21
N ASP A 507 -24.06 16.51 13.59
CA ASP A 507 -24.87 17.64 13.10
C ASP A 507 -25.64 18.38 14.20
N HIS A 508 -25.71 17.85 15.41
CA HIS A 508 -26.57 18.38 16.47
C HIS A 508 -25.83 18.98 17.67
N LEU A 509 -24.51 18.95 17.71
CA LEU A 509 -23.74 19.56 18.79
C LEU A 509 -23.61 21.07 18.61
N PRO A 510 -23.62 21.84 19.73
CA PRO A 510 -23.14 23.22 19.68
C PRO A 510 -21.66 23.27 19.31
N TYR A 511 -21.27 24.24 18.52
CA TYR A 511 -19.87 24.48 18.15
C TYR A 511 -19.56 25.98 18.19
N ALA A 512 -18.35 26.30 18.63
CA ALA A 512 -17.90 27.67 18.82
C ALA A 512 -17.78 28.45 17.50
N ALA A 513 -17.33 27.77 16.45
CA ALA A 513 -17.11 28.38 15.14
C ALA A 513 -17.23 27.34 14.02
N THR A 514 -17.48 27.84 12.79
CA THR A 514 -17.36 27.05 11.56
C THR A 514 -16.08 27.43 10.84
N LEU A 515 -15.22 26.44 10.58
CA LEU A 515 -14.01 26.57 9.77
C LEU A 515 -14.32 26.13 8.35
N TYR A 516 -14.14 27.06 7.39
CA TYR A 516 -14.27 26.77 5.97
C TYR A 516 -12.89 26.70 5.33
N VAL A 517 -12.54 25.55 4.78
CA VAL A 517 -11.31 25.35 3.97
C VAL A 517 -11.69 25.39 2.50
N ARG A 518 -11.15 26.35 1.74
CA ARG A 518 -11.55 26.60 0.35
C ARG A 518 -10.35 26.87 -0.54
N ASP A 519 -10.53 26.51 -1.81
CA ASP A 519 -9.62 26.80 -2.92
C ASP A 519 -9.86 28.18 -3.56
N ARG A 520 -10.79 28.96 -2.97
CA ARG A 520 -11.21 30.28 -3.49
C ARG A 520 -11.02 31.37 -2.43
N LEU A 521 -10.88 32.60 -2.89
CA LEU A 521 -10.62 33.77 -2.03
C LEU A 521 -11.87 34.42 -1.47
N GLY A 522 -13.05 34.20 -2.06
CA GLY A 522 -14.29 34.80 -1.60
C GLY A 522 -14.79 34.26 -0.26
N PRO A 523 -15.47 35.07 0.58
CA PRO A 523 -16.05 34.63 1.82
C PRO A 523 -17.10 33.54 1.56
N PRO A 524 -17.10 32.43 2.35
CA PRO A 524 -18.02 31.31 2.16
C PRO A 524 -19.43 31.60 2.64
N ALA A 525 -19.55 32.45 3.64
CA ALA A 525 -20.81 32.80 4.30
C ALA A 525 -20.74 34.23 4.85
N PRO A 526 -21.89 34.89 5.09
CA PRO A 526 -21.94 36.17 5.79
C PRO A 526 -21.22 36.10 7.13
N HIS A 527 -20.58 37.19 7.52
CA HIS A 527 -19.84 37.32 8.77
C HIS A 527 -18.66 36.34 8.95
N SER A 528 -18.19 35.69 7.87
CA SER A 528 -16.95 34.90 7.93
C SER A 528 -15.70 35.77 7.75
N ARG A 529 -14.68 35.52 8.56
CA ARG A 529 -13.39 36.22 8.55
C ARG A 529 -12.29 35.34 8.02
N LEU A 530 -11.48 35.84 7.09
CA LEU A 530 -10.28 35.18 6.61
C LEU A 530 -9.24 35.10 7.76
N VAL A 531 -8.78 33.89 8.06
CA VAL A 531 -7.82 33.63 9.14
C VAL A 531 -6.46 33.26 8.58
N ALA A 532 -6.45 32.42 7.55
CA ALA A 532 -5.21 31.95 6.96
C ALA A 532 -5.36 31.82 5.44
N ARG A 533 -4.26 32.02 4.74
CA ARG A 533 -4.16 31.87 3.30
C ARG A 533 -2.79 31.31 2.96
N ALA A 534 -2.76 30.36 2.03
CA ALA A 534 -1.53 29.86 1.45
C ALA A 534 -1.64 29.76 -0.08
N ARG A 535 -0.51 29.95 -0.75
CA ARG A 535 -0.34 29.63 -2.16
C ARG A 535 0.71 28.54 -2.26
N TYR A 536 0.47 27.56 -3.09
CA TYR A 536 1.44 26.51 -3.40
C TYR A 536 1.27 26.05 -4.84
N VAL A 537 2.28 25.39 -5.35
CA VAL A 537 2.29 24.78 -6.67
C VAL A 537 2.60 23.31 -6.49
N ASP A 538 1.78 22.45 -7.04
CA ASP A 538 2.00 21.02 -7.13
C ASP A 538 1.98 20.53 -8.58
N GLY A 539 2.00 19.22 -8.78
CA GLY A 539 1.94 18.61 -10.12
C GLY A 539 0.63 18.90 -10.90
N TRP A 540 -0.40 19.45 -10.25
CA TRP A 540 -1.69 19.78 -10.83
C TRP A 540 -1.84 21.28 -11.13
N GLY A 541 -0.90 22.11 -10.66
CA GLY A 541 -0.86 23.54 -10.93
C GLY A 541 -0.78 24.42 -9.68
N PRO A 542 -0.98 25.75 -9.86
CA PRO A 542 -0.97 26.70 -8.76
C PRO A 542 -2.31 26.68 -8.02
N TRP A 543 -2.24 26.52 -6.71
CA TRP A 543 -3.39 26.54 -5.82
C TRP A 543 -3.34 27.73 -4.87
N THR A 544 -4.50 28.27 -4.54
CA THR A 544 -4.66 29.22 -3.43
C THR A 544 -5.67 28.65 -2.46
N ILE A 545 -5.23 28.39 -1.24
CA ILE A 545 -6.11 27.90 -0.18
C ILE A 545 -6.34 28.99 0.84
N SER A 546 -7.59 29.13 1.24
CA SER A 546 -8.04 30.06 2.26
C SER A 546 -8.80 29.32 3.36
N VAL A 547 -8.53 29.69 4.60
CA VAL A 547 -9.25 29.22 5.78
C VAL A 547 -10.01 30.40 6.37
N TRP A 548 -11.30 30.22 6.49
CA TRP A 548 -12.22 31.22 7.02
C TRP A 548 -12.85 30.72 8.30
N VAL A 549 -13.09 31.63 9.24
CA VAL A 549 -13.84 31.37 10.47
C VAL A 549 -15.17 32.12 10.38
N GLY A 550 -16.24 31.37 10.42
CA GLY A 550 -17.60 31.88 10.49
C GLY A 550 -18.22 31.65 11.88
N PRO A 551 -19.44 32.16 12.08
CA PRO A 551 -20.14 32.03 13.35
C PRO A 551 -20.37 30.58 13.74
N GLY A 552 -20.34 30.32 15.04
CA GLY A 552 -20.71 29.05 15.65
C GLY A 552 -22.23 28.87 15.76
N ARG A 553 -22.63 27.69 16.13
CA ARG A 553 -24.00 27.37 16.56
C ARG A 553 -24.01 27.33 18.07
N ARG A 554 -24.51 28.37 18.73
CA ARG A 554 -24.75 28.35 20.18
C ARG A 554 -25.80 27.30 20.49
N ALA A 555 -25.68 26.62 21.66
CA ALA A 555 -26.77 25.89 22.20
C ALA A 555 -27.93 26.88 22.29
N THR A 556 -29.03 26.63 21.62
CA THR A 556 -30.27 27.33 21.92
C THR A 556 -30.54 26.99 23.38
N THR A 557 -30.34 27.95 24.27
CA THR A 557 -30.91 27.90 25.61
C THR A 557 -32.42 27.91 25.41
N GLY A 558 -32.92 26.73 25.04
CA GLY A 558 -34.36 26.49 25.09
C GLY A 558 -34.73 26.65 26.53
N ALA A 559 -35.55 27.65 26.82
CA ALA A 559 -36.30 27.67 28.04
C ALA A 559 -36.82 26.25 28.28
N PRO A 560 -36.80 25.74 29.53
CA PRO A 560 -37.33 24.43 29.78
C PRO A 560 -38.81 24.47 29.37
N HIS A 561 -39.11 23.96 28.18
CA HIS A 561 -40.47 23.61 27.85
C HIS A 561 -40.90 22.64 28.95
N GLY A 562 -41.74 23.16 29.82
CA GLY A 562 -42.31 22.43 30.93
C GLY A 562 -42.67 21.03 30.47
N ALA A 563 -42.16 20.09 31.21
CA ALA A 563 -42.47 18.69 31.06
C ALA A 563 -43.97 18.49 31.02
N ARG A 564 -44.58 18.65 29.87
CA ARG A 564 -45.84 18.01 29.57
C ARG A 564 -45.50 16.56 29.37
N THR A 565 -45.54 15.84 30.48
CA THR A 565 -45.68 14.38 30.50
C THR A 565 -46.83 14.01 29.58
N ALA A 566 -46.53 13.79 28.32
CA ALA A 566 -47.43 13.09 27.42
C ALA A 566 -47.45 11.62 27.89
N ARG A 567 -48.36 11.33 28.80
CA ARG A 567 -48.78 9.95 29.07
C ARG A 567 -49.10 9.29 27.72
N PRO A 568 -48.55 8.14 27.42
CA PRO A 568 -48.96 7.38 26.24
C PRO A 568 -50.44 7.02 26.46
N ARG A 569 -51.33 7.58 25.64
CA ARG A 569 -52.69 7.14 25.51
C ARG A 569 -52.69 5.69 25.05
N GLY A 570 -52.91 4.79 25.99
CA GLY A 570 -53.20 3.40 25.72
C GLY A 570 -54.41 3.32 24.78
N SER A 571 -54.19 2.75 23.62
CA SER A 571 -55.27 2.32 22.72
C SER A 571 -56.02 1.18 23.41
N ARG A 572 -57.08 1.53 24.13
CA ARG A 572 -58.10 0.56 24.56
C ARG A 572 -58.84 0.10 23.33
N SER A 573 -58.50 -1.06 22.83
CA SER A 573 -59.34 -1.84 21.93
C SER A 573 -60.61 -2.24 22.70
N ARG A 574 -61.75 -1.63 22.40
CA ARG A 574 -63.07 -2.07 22.83
C ARG A 574 -63.35 -3.44 22.20
N ARG A 575 -63.22 -4.48 22.99
CA ARG A 575 -63.97 -5.72 22.78
C ARG A 575 -65.45 -5.41 22.96
N ARG A 576 -66.26 -5.48 21.91
CA ARG A 576 -67.67 -5.79 21.96
C ARG A 576 -67.85 -7.22 21.52
N GLY A 577 -68.26 -8.05 22.47
CA GLY A 577 -68.71 -9.38 22.19
C GLY A 577 -70.20 -9.34 21.86
N SER A 578 -70.65 -10.26 21.19
CA SER A 578 -71.92 -10.92 21.00
C SER A 578 -71.98 -11.36 19.54
N GLY A 579 -72.27 -12.53 19.20
CA GLY A 579 -73.04 -13.61 19.67
C GLY A 579 -73.51 -14.36 18.47
N ALA A 580 -73.35 -15.67 18.52
CA ALA A 580 -74.14 -16.69 17.88
C ALA A 580 -74.66 -16.54 16.44
N GLY A 581 -74.31 -17.51 15.61
CA GLY A 581 -75.00 -17.76 14.35
C GLY A 581 -74.35 -18.90 13.52
N ARG A 582 -74.87 -20.08 13.73
CA ARG A 582 -74.60 -21.32 12.95
C ARG A 582 -74.99 -21.16 11.49
N ALA A 583 -74.30 -21.93 10.67
CA ALA A 583 -74.82 -22.85 9.61
C ALA A 583 -74.03 -22.67 8.31
N ALA A 584 -73.23 -23.62 7.96
CA ALA A 584 -73.47 -24.66 6.99
C ALA A 584 -73.67 -24.18 5.53
N SER A 585 -72.80 -24.55 4.69
CA SER A 585 -72.89 -25.43 3.52
C SER A 585 -71.87 -25.03 2.45
N ARG A 586 -70.98 -25.92 2.16
CA ARG A 586 -70.89 -26.78 0.97
C ARG A 586 -71.17 -26.11 -0.38
N ARG A 587 -70.15 -26.18 -1.21
CA ARG A 587 -70.01 -26.63 -2.62
C ARG A 587 -69.04 -25.72 -3.34
N ALA A 588 -67.91 -26.18 -3.78
CA ALA A 588 -67.59 -26.94 -4.97
C ALA A 588 -68.00 -26.23 -6.27
N SER A 589 -66.99 -25.79 -7.03
CA SER A 589 -66.85 -25.92 -8.49
C SER A 589 -65.60 -25.13 -8.88
N ARG A 590 -64.56 -25.78 -9.32
CA ARG A 590 -64.26 -26.19 -10.69
C ARG A 590 -64.44 -25.06 -11.72
N GLY A 591 -63.33 -24.67 -12.32
CA GLY A 591 -63.44 -24.09 -13.65
C GLY A 591 -62.21 -23.30 -14.10
N ARG A 592 -61.31 -23.97 -14.71
CA ARG A 592 -60.69 -23.68 -16.03
C ARG A 592 -59.75 -22.46 -16.17
N SER A 593 -58.52 -22.83 -16.42
CA SER A 593 -57.62 -22.10 -17.33
C SER A 593 -58.23 -21.85 -18.71
N PRO A 594 -57.74 -20.88 -19.43
CA PRO A 594 -57.26 -21.23 -20.77
C PRO A 594 -55.79 -20.88 -21.02
N ARG A 595 -55.24 -21.80 -21.73
CA ARG A 595 -53.98 -21.77 -22.48
C ARG A 595 -54.06 -20.80 -23.67
N GLY A 596 -52.85 -20.41 -24.11
CA GLY A 596 -52.54 -20.09 -25.51
C GLY A 596 -52.26 -18.61 -25.70
N ALA A 597 -51.18 -18.17 -26.28
CA ALA A 597 -50.50 -18.65 -27.44
C ALA A 597 -49.10 -17.96 -27.55
N SER A 598 -48.08 -18.71 -27.84
CA SER A 598 -47.02 -18.28 -28.74
C SER A 598 -47.54 -18.35 -30.19
N PRO A 599 -47.04 -17.52 -31.09
CA PRO A 599 -46.03 -17.92 -32.04
C PRO A 599 -45.05 -16.78 -32.35
N ALA A 600 -44.00 -16.86 -33.11
CA ALA A 600 -43.45 -17.82 -34.03
C ALA A 600 -41.99 -17.43 -34.31
N ARG A 601 -41.22 -18.42 -34.55
CA ARG A 601 -39.94 -18.37 -35.27
C ARG A 601 -40.13 -17.84 -36.69
N SER A 602 -39.12 -17.10 -37.19
CA SER A 602 -38.82 -17.10 -38.63
C SER A 602 -37.32 -16.83 -38.84
N ASP A 603 -36.56 -17.85 -39.08
CA ASP A 603 -35.50 -18.00 -40.06
C ASP A 603 -36.09 -18.68 -41.28
N PRO A 604 -35.44 -18.82 -42.44
CA PRO A 604 -34.26 -18.15 -43.03
C PRO A 604 -34.49 -17.80 -44.53
N ALA A 605 -33.54 -17.09 -45.14
CA ALA A 605 -33.36 -17.28 -46.60
C ALA A 605 -31.93 -16.90 -47.04
N ARG A 606 -31.29 -17.92 -47.55
CA ARG A 606 -30.13 -17.92 -48.43
C ARG A 606 -30.41 -17.17 -49.74
N SER A 607 -29.38 -16.45 -50.25
CA SER A 607 -28.95 -16.43 -51.67
C SER A 607 -27.61 -15.70 -51.70
N ALA A 608 -26.49 -16.32 -52.00
CA ALA A 608 -26.00 -16.82 -53.28
C ALA A 608 -25.75 -15.67 -54.28
N GLY A 609 -24.49 -15.38 -54.52
CA GLY A 609 -24.11 -15.11 -55.86
C GLY A 609 -23.04 -14.05 -56.14
N ARG A 610 -21.83 -14.54 -56.53
CA ARG A 610 -20.90 -14.04 -57.56
C ARG A 610 -20.03 -12.84 -57.26
N ARG A 611 -18.73 -13.07 -57.08
CA ARG A 611 -17.63 -13.20 -58.09
C ARG A 611 -17.33 -11.93 -58.88
N SER A 612 -16.04 -11.64 -58.79
CA SER A 612 -15.10 -11.02 -59.74
C SER A 612 -14.69 -9.62 -59.32
N GLY A 613 -13.47 -9.22 -59.31
CA GLY A 613 -12.25 -9.61 -59.91
C GLY A 613 -11.20 -8.57 -59.52
N SER A 614 -10.00 -8.98 -59.31
CA SER A 614 -8.81 -8.11 -59.32
C SER A 614 -8.63 -7.51 -60.75
N PRO A 615 -7.86 -6.41 -60.87
CA PRO A 615 -6.54 -6.63 -61.35
C PRO A 615 -5.43 -5.80 -60.74
N ARG A 616 -4.24 -6.31 -60.93
CA ARG A 616 -2.92 -5.82 -60.76
C ARG A 616 -2.59 -4.59 -61.63
N GLY A 617 -1.56 -3.82 -61.24
CA GLY A 617 -0.78 -2.92 -62.05
C GLY A 617 -0.10 -1.96 -61.08
N ALA A 618 1.18 -2.11 -60.74
CA ALA A 618 2.44 -1.94 -61.44
C ALA A 618 2.83 -0.46 -61.60
N ALA A 619 3.95 -0.14 -60.86
CA ALA A 619 5.10 0.69 -61.26
C ALA A 619 4.78 2.15 -61.71
N ASP A 620 5.46 3.14 -61.19
CA ASP A 620 6.82 3.55 -61.46
C ASP A 620 7.14 4.91 -60.80
N SER A 621 8.33 4.99 -60.28
CA SER A 621 9.35 6.02 -60.34
C SER A 621 8.98 7.47 -60.67
N SER A 622 9.49 8.38 -59.83
CA SER A 622 10.46 9.44 -60.20
C SER A 622 10.52 10.50 -59.09
N SER A 623 11.66 10.65 -58.42
CA SER A 623 12.68 11.68 -58.57
C SER A 623 12.15 13.10 -58.58
N GLY A 624 12.59 13.92 -57.62
CA GLY A 624 12.47 15.36 -57.69
C GLY A 624 12.98 16.06 -56.43
N SER A 625 14.26 16.24 -56.37
CA SER A 625 15.06 17.21 -55.64
C SER A 625 14.50 18.63 -55.65
N SER A 626 14.65 19.32 -54.52
CA SER A 626 15.34 20.63 -54.44
C SER A 626 15.11 21.29 -53.09
N ARG A 627 16.21 21.45 -52.38
CA ARG A 627 16.91 22.69 -52.03
C ARG A 627 16.21 23.60 -50.98
N THR A 628 16.88 23.54 -49.82
CA THR A 628 17.50 24.67 -49.09
C THR A 628 16.64 25.86 -48.69
N ARG A 629 16.57 26.10 -47.38
CA ARG A 629 17.10 27.34 -46.81
C ARG A 629 17.31 27.25 -45.31
N ARG A 630 18.50 27.56 -44.92
CA ARG A 630 19.09 27.97 -43.66
C ARG A 630 18.34 29.13 -43.06
N ALA A 631 18.28 29.17 -41.72
CA ALA A 631 18.73 30.29 -40.90
C ALA A 631 18.65 29.93 -39.40
N ALA A 632 19.78 29.83 -38.77
CA ALA A 632 20.02 30.25 -37.39
C ALA A 632 20.36 31.76 -37.48
N PRO A 633 20.45 32.55 -36.39
CA PRO A 633 21.20 32.26 -35.18
C PRO A 633 20.62 32.78 -33.87
N SER A 634 21.21 32.29 -32.78
CA SER A 634 21.23 32.87 -31.44
C SER A 634 21.95 34.22 -31.38
N PRO A 635 21.73 35.05 -30.33
CA PRO A 635 22.87 35.68 -29.73
C PRO A 635 23.01 35.40 -28.22
N SER A 636 24.24 35.07 -27.89
CA SER A 636 24.92 35.21 -26.60
C SER A 636 25.07 36.69 -26.18
N CYS A 637 25.02 36.93 -24.87
CA CYS A 637 25.75 37.99 -24.15
C CYS A 637 25.87 37.51 -22.69
N SER A 638 26.97 37.03 -22.19
CA SER A 638 28.29 37.55 -21.82
C SER A 638 28.28 38.70 -20.85
N ALA A 639 29.02 38.42 -19.78
CA ALA A 639 29.86 39.30 -18.98
C ALA A 639 29.27 39.83 -17.67
N ALA A 640 29.76 39.28 -16.60
CA ALA A 640 30.90 39.67 -15.77
C ALA A 640 30.56 40.67 -14.67
N ARG A 641 30.80 40.30 -13.43
CA ARG A 641 31.86 40.85 -12.53
C ARG A 641 31.64 40.41 -11.09
N ARG A 642 32.60 39.74 -10.56
CA ARG A 642 32.90 39.76 -9.12
C ARG A 642 33.48 41.13 -8.73
N PRO A 643 33.41 41.54 -7.47
CA PRO A 643 34.64 41.44 -6.71
C PRO A 643 34.50 40.93 -5.25
N CYS A 644 35.64 40.47 -4.77
CA CYS A 644 35.99 40.17 -3.41
C CYS A 644 36.04 41.42 -2.50
N SER A 645 35.82 41.19 -1.20
CA SER A 645 36.66 41.66 -0.06
C SER A 645 36.07 41.09 1.24
N ARG A 646 36.80 40.25 1.98
CA ARG A 646 37.74 40.52 3.10
C ARG A 646 37.07 41.25 4.25
N ALA A 647 36.96 40.58 5.37
CA ALA A 647 37.85 40.37 6.44
C ALA A 647 37.23 40.65 7.82
N ALA A 648 37.57 39.79 8.73
CA ALA A 648 37.95 39.98 10.14
C ALA A 648 36.87 40.39 11.15
N GLY A 649 36.60 39.56 12.10
CA GLY A 649 37.29 39.44 13.37
C GLY A 649 36.39 39.78 14.53
N ARG A 650 36.06 38.84 15.27
CA ARG A 650 36.23 38.54 16.71
C ARG A 650 35.25 37.45 17.13
#